data_a881cf9f4b9023828569bd42aa9ab18b
#
_entry.id   a881cf9f4b9023828569bd42aa9ab18b
#
_cell.length_a   1.000
_cell.length_b   1.000
_cell.length_c   1.000
_cell.angle_alpha   90.00
_cell.angle_beta   90.00
_cell.angle_gamma   90.00
#
_symmetry.space_group_name_H-M   'P 1'
#
loop_
_entity.id
_entity.type
_entity.pdbx_description
1 polymer ?
#
loop_
_entity_poly.entity_id
_entity_poly.type
_entity_poly.pdbx_seq_one_letter_code
_entity_poly.pdbx_strand_id
1 'polypeptide(L)'
;FLREVGEISNNTRFRFIAGIQEMLFDNPRFSYVAEPLRRVKERFEQVRIVREDIAYVVSERLLKKTDEQKALIREHLSSYKSLYNRLNEDMDKFVNLYPIHPSYLAAFEKVNNIEKRVALKTISIEMNQIIDKDVPEYETGIISYDSYWRFIEEDPSYKAIPEVAEVLEKVKIVKDRVQNAYAKRLYKPMALRIVNALALNRLSTADIYDPVGLTAEELRDDLFLSIPGDNEMLIEIEDPSDFLKGTIDVATKEIQKTVSFQYLSTNESNGQYYLDLKKDIDVDSLITQRAEMIEEDKLDRYYFDILKRAITLDDNTYVTGYKIWRYDLPWDAHHVKRQGYLFLGAPNERSTAQPERDFYIYMLRPYLKTPFKDEQKPDELFFELNQSDDRFEQLLKRYAAADDLKIDATPAMKNLYQRKIDSYFKELTKWLNDNFVNTFTITYKGKKGSVLDFGMFLPGDATIQEIINVVAEGLLTDWFAQKYPDYPIFGEIKDGYLSKSNLETYVKYALQCLAGTETKMGLAILDGLVLLDNSNKVTARKSGYANWVKALLDSKGQGQVLNYNELIETIYIRGVEDLQYTKEFRLETELLVVVLAAMISAGDLEVIIDAKTYNATNLSEYVQLPLSKLSRFSHVKKPTDLPYDELGAVLELFDVSIPNYEEE
;
A
#
# COMPACT_ATOMS: atom_id res chain seq x y z
N PHE A 1 -38.90 51.87 -23.92
CA PHE A 1 -39.82 51.40 -24.96
C PHE A 1 -41.07 50.74 -24.34
N LEU A 2 -41.01 49.59 -23.65
CA LEU A 2 -42.19 48.91 -23.10
C LEU A 2 -43.01 49.77 -22.14
N ARG A 3 -42.37 50.61 -21.31
CA ARG A 3 -43.04 51.57 -20.45
C ARG A 3 -43.89 52.59 -21.25
N GLU A 4 -43.30 53.16 -22.26
CA GLU A 4 -43.97 54.17 -23.14
C GLU A 4 -45.10 53.52 -23.92
N VAL A 5 -44.90 52.27 -24.42
CA VAL A 5 -45.97 51.56 -25.12
C VAL A 5 -47.16 51.29 -24.19
N GLY A 6 -46.90 50.93 -22.91
CA GLY A 6 -47.95 50.73 -21.91
C GLY A 6 -48.70 52.03 -21.59
N GLU A 7 -47.99 53.16 -21.52
CA GLU A 7 -48.61 54.47 -21.28
C GLU A 7 -49.51 54.90 -22.44
N ILE A 8 -49.05 54.73 -23.68
CA ILE A 8 -49.82 55.02 -24.89
C ILE A 8 -51.05 54.12 -24.96
N SER A 9 -50.94 52.87 -24.69
CA SER A 9 -52.01 51.89 -24.74
C SER A 9 -53.14 52.18 -23.74
N ASN A 10 -52.86 52.82 -22.60
CA ASN A 10 -53.86 53.25 -21.64
C ASN A 10 -54.68 54.47 -22.08
N ASN A 11 -54.09 55.35 -22.93
CA ASN A 11 -54.65 56.59 -23.34
C ASN A 11 -55.22 56.54 -24.76
N THR A 12 -55.09 55.43 -25.47
CA THR A 12 -55.52 55.23 -26.84
C THR A 12 -56.25 53.90 -27.01
N ARG A 13 -56.91 53.72 -28.22
CA ARG A 13 -57.48 52.41 -28.57
C ARG A 13 -56.43 51.39 -29.07
N PHE A 14 -55.13 51.69 -28.92
CA PHE A 14 -54.03 50.81 -29.32
C PHE A 14 -53.88 49.69 -28.30
N ARG A 15 -53.66 48.46 -28.80
CA ARG A 15 -53.34 47.27 -27.99
C ARG A 15 -52.03 46.68 -28.50
N PHE A 16 -51.16 46.37 -27.58
CA PHE A 16 -49.87 45.79 -27.89
C PHE A 16 -49.79 44.35 -27.29
N ILE A 17 -49.47 43.40 -28.16
CA ILE A 17 -49.22 41.99 -27.75
C ILE A 17 -47.78 41.66 -28.17
N ALA A 18 -47.01 41.18 -27.23
CA ALA A 18 -45.63 40.74 -27.47
C ALA A 18 -45.44 39.28 -27.02
N GLY A 19 -44.87 38.47 -27.90
CA GLY A 19 -44.38 37.13 -27.53
C GLY A 19 -42.96 37.21 -27.02
N ILE A 20 -42.69 36.69 -25.83
CA ILE A 20 -41.37 36.68 -25.18
C ILE A 20 -41.02 35.24 -24.88
N GLN A 21 -39.76 34.85 -25.10
CA GLN A 21 -39.31 33.47 -24.88
C GLN A 21 -38.97 33.17 -23.43
N GLU A 22 -38.44 34.16 -22.69
CA GLU A 22 -38.07 34.02 -21.30
C GLU A 22 -38.98 34.83 -20.40
N MET A 23 -39.05 34.45 -19.12
CA MET A 23 -39.73 35.22 -18.09
C MET A 23 -38.98 36.55 -17.89
N LEU A 24 -39.49 37.63 -18.49
CA LEU A 24 -38.83 38.91 -18.45
C LEU A 24 -38.79 39.50 -17.04
N PHE A 25 -39.90 39.35 -16.28
CA PHE A 25 -40.10 40.08 -15.03
C PHE A 25 -39.56 39.37 -13.77
N ASP A 26 -39.42 38.06 -13.82
CA ASP A 26 -39.02 37.25 -12.70
C ASP A 26 -37.69 36.49 -12.97
N ASN A 27 -36.93 36.86 -14.00
CA ASN A 27 -35.68 36.22 -14.38
C ASN A 27 -34.49 36.84 -13.62
N PRO A 28 -33.69 36.06 -12.87
CA PRO A 28 -32.51 36.57 -12.19
C PRO A 28 -31.48 37.27 -13.08
N ARG A 29 -31.43 36.94 -14.37
CA ARG A 29 -30.56 37.60 -15.36
C ARG A 29 -30.84 39.08 -15.52
N PHE A 30 -32.07 39.53 -15.20
CA PHE A 30 -32.50 40.92 -15.30
C PHE A 30 -32.53 41.63 -13.93
N SER A 31 -31.93 41.06 -12.91
CA SER A 31 -31.90 41.61 -11.54
C SER A 31 -31.33 43.05 -11.50
N TYR A 32 -30.41 43.40 -12.41
CA TYR A 32 -29.83 44.73 -12.50
C TYR A 32 -30.81 45.81 -13.00
N VAL A 33 -31.94 45.40 -13.56
CA VAL A 33 -33.03 46.30 -14.01
C VAL A 33 -34.38 45.95 -13.33
N ALA A 34 -34.34 45.31 -12.16
CA ALA A 34 -35.53 44.84 -11.47
C ALA A 34 -36.59 45.92 -11.17
N GLU A 35 -36.17 47.10 -10.72
CA GLU A 35 -37.07 48.25 -10.46
C GLU A 35 -37.78 48.77 -11.71
N PRO A 36 -37.11 49.07 -12.82
CA PRO A 36 -37.79 49.42 -14.08
C PRO A 36 -38.72 48.32 -14.58
N LEU A 37 -38.32 47.04 -14.47
CA LEU A 37 -39.16 45.92 -14.90
C LEU A 37 -40.41 45.76 -14.06
N ARG A 38 -40.35 45.98 -12.73
CA ARG A 38 -41.52 45.91 -11.84
C ARG A 38 -42.57 46.94 -12.24
N ARG A 39 -42.16 48.16 -12.55
CA ARG A 39 -43.09 49.23 -13.04
C ARG A 39 -43.73 48.91 -14.40
N VAL A 40 -43.04 48.13 -15.23
CA VAL A 40 -43.58 47.67 -16.52
C VAL A 40 -44.52 46.49 -16.30
N LYS A 41 -44.24 45.58 -15.36
CA LYS A 41 -45.07 44.42 -15.06
C LYS A 41 -46.52 44.77 -14.70
N GLU A 42 -46.72 45.86 -13.97
CA GLU A 42 -48.05 46.33 -13.56
C GLU A 42 -48.93 46.87 -14.73
N ARG A 43 -48.33 47.10 -15.92
CA ARG A 43 -49.01 47.65 -17.10
C ARG A 43 -49.33 46.63 -18.18
N PHE A 44 -48.88 45.37 -18.00
CA PHE A 44 -49.10 44.29 -18.95
C PHE A 44 -49.72 43.09 -18.28
N GLU A 45 -50.69 42.50 -18.93
CA GLU A 45 -51.23 41.21 -18.58
C GLU A 45 -50.31 40.13 -19.13
N GLN A 46 -49.86 39.19 -18.26
CA GLN A 46 -49.03 38.08 -18.64
C GLN A 46 -49.85 36.82 -18.86
N VAL A 47 -49.83 36.33 -20.10
CA VAL A 47 -50.37 35.01 -20.43
C VAL A 47 -49.20 34.05 -20.52
N ARG A 48 -49.12 33.08 -19.59
CA ARG A 48 -48.10 32.02 -19.61
C ARG A 48 -48.66 30.78 -20.31
N ILE A 49 -47.87 30.27 -21.27
CA ILE A 49 -48.13 28.95 -21.80
C ILE A 49 -47.61 27.95 -20.76
N VAL A 50 -48.49 27.16 -20.15
CA VAL A 50 -48.20 26.16 -19.15
C VAL A 50 -47.93 24.79 -19.80
N ARG A 51 -47.66 23.79 -18.98
CA ARG A 51 -47.28 22.42 -19.43
C ARG A 51 -48.39 21.76 -20.25
N GLU A 52 -49.60 21.85 -19.78
CA GLU A 52 -50.80 21.31 -20.44
C GLU A 52 -50.97 21.90 -21.84
N ASP A 53 -50.61 23.14 -22.03
CA ASP A 53 -50.67 23.79 -23.33
C ASP A 53 -49.63 23.20 -24.29
N ILE A 54 -48.43 22.87 -23.82
CA ILE A 54 -47.41 22.23 -24.68
C ILE A 54 -47.86 20.84 -25.10
N ALA A 55 -48.35 20.04 -24.16
CA ALA A 55 -48.88 18.72 -24.46
C ALA A 55 -50.04 18.78 -25.45
N TYR A 56 -50.92 19.76 -25.29
CA TYR A 56 -52.01 20.02 -26.22
C TYR A 56 -51.51 20.42 -27.62
N VAL A 57 -50.54 21.32 -27.69
CA VAL A 57 -49.95 21.72 -28.98
C VAL A 57 -49.27 20.54 -29.67
N VAL A 58 -48.55 19.70 -28.90
CA VAL A 58 -47.91 18.50 -29.45
C VAL A 58 -48.96 17.52 -29.97
N SER A 59 -50.00 17.21 -29.20
CA SER A 59 -51.02 16.25 -29.58
C SER A 59 -51.87 16.71 -30.76
N GLU A 60 -52.27 18.00 -30.79
CA GLU A 60 -53.20 18.50 -31.80
C GLU A 60 -52.54 19.02 -33.07
N ARG A 61 -51.25 19.45 -33.01
CA ARG A 61 -50.55 19.99 -34.17
C ARG A 61 -49.49 19.06 -34.75
N LEU A 62 -48.71 18.39 -33.92
CA LEU A 62 -47.65 17.51 -34.40
C LEU A 62 -48.14 16.06 -34.55
N LEU A 63 -49.00 15.61 -33.65
CA LEU A 63 -49.39 14.19 -33.51
C LEU A 63 -50.88 13.98 -33.73
N LYS A 64 -51.55 14.84 -34.46
CA LYS A 64 -52.98 14.74 -34.73
C LYS A 64 -53.32 13.39 -35.39
N LYS A 65 -54.28 12.67 -34.82
CA LYS A 65 -54.68 11.34 -35.22
C LYS A 65 -56.17 11.26 -35.53
N THR A 66 -56.55 10.39 -36.45
CA THR A 66 -57.96 10.04 -36.66
C THR A 66 -58.41 9.09 -35.54
N ASP A 67 -59.72 8.93 -35.40
CA ASP A 67 -60.29 8.05 -34.40
C ASP A 67 -59.94 6.55 -34.67
N GLU A 68 -59.78 6.18 -35.97
CA GLU A 68 -59.30 4.87 -36.36
C GLU A 68 -57.83 4.64 -35.92
N GLN A 69 -56.97 5.63 -36.13
CA GLN A 69 -55.59 5.55 -35.66
C GLN A 69 -55.49 5.48 -34.11
N LYS A 70 -56.31 6.26 -33.39
CA LYS A 70 -56.40 6.17 -31.93
C LYS A 70 -56.87 4.79 -31.46
N ALA A 71 -57.79 4.17 -32.16
CA ALA A 71 -58.27 2.83 -31.83
C ALA A 71 -57.18 1.78 -32.00
N LEU A 72 -56.41 1.81 -33.11
CA LEU A 72 -55.27 0.90 -33.37
C LEU A 72 -54.17 1.08 -32.32
N ILE A 73 -53.81 2.33 -31.99
CA ILE A 73 -52.81 2.63 -31.00
C ILE A 73 -53.27 2.10 -29.63
N ARG A 74 -54.52 2.29 -29.26
CA ARG A 74 -55.13 1.80 -28.01
C ARG A 74 -55.10 0.28 -27.94
N GLU A 75 -55.42 -0.41 -29.00
CA GLU A 75 -55.33 -1.86 -29.09
C GLU A 75 -53.89 -2.35 -28.88
N HIS A 76 -52.92 -1.72 -29.61
CA HIS A 76 -51.51 -2.02 -29.46
C HIS A 76 -51.00 -1.82 -28.03
N LEU A 77 -51.24 -0.65 -27.43
CA LEU A 77 -50.77 -0.35 -26.08
C LEU A 77 -51.48 -1.20 -25.01
N SER A 78 -52.71 -1.69 -25.27
CA SER A 78 -53.43 -2.54 -24.34
C SER A 78 -52.75 -3.88 -24.09
N SER A 79 -51.96 -4.40 -25.06
CA SER A 79 -51.17 -5.63 -24.89
C SER A 79 -50.04 -5.49 -23.86
N TYR A 80 -49.61 -4.26 -23.51
CA TYR A 80 -48.54 -3.96 -22.57
C TYR A 80 -49.02 -3.52 -21.19
N LYS A 81 -50.32 -3.49 -20.94
CA LYS A 81 -50.89 -3.04 -19.64
C LYS A 81 -50.44 -3.84 -18.42
N SER A 82 -50.13 -5.11 -18.60
CA SER A 82 -49.60 -5.96 -17.53
C SER A 82 -48.16 -5.66 -17.16
N LEU A 83 -47.41 -4.96 -18.02
CA LEU A 83 -46.01 -4.59 -17.82
C LEU A 83 -45.84 -3.22 -17.21
N TYR A 84 -46.68 -2.24 -17.61
CA TYR A 84 -46.52 -0.83 -17.25
C TYR A 84 -47.79 -0.29 -16.57
N ASN A 85 -47.71 -0.05 -15.27
CA ASN A 85 -48.84 0.35 -14.46
C ASN A 85 -49.45 1.69 -14.91
N ARG A 86 -48.65 2.62 -15.38
CA ARG A 86 -49.13 3.94 -15.87
C ARG A 86 -50.02 3.88 -17.11
N LEU A 87 -49.89 2.81 -17.93
CA LEU A 87 -50.81 2.61 -19.06
C LEU A 87 -52.24 2.37 -18.57
N ASN A 88 -52.42 1.78 -17.40
CA ASN A 88 -53.77 1.55 -16.84
C ASN A 88 -54.38 2.83 -16.32
N GLU A 89 -53.57 3.78 -15.81
CA GLU A 89 -54.03 5.01 -15.21
C GLU A 89 -54.39 6.07 -16.24
N ASP A 90 -53.60 6.25 -17.32
CA ASP A 90 -53.60 7.37 -18.22
C ASP A 90 -53.63 6.98 -19.71
N MET A 91 -54.26 5.89 -20.11
CA MET A 91 -54.27 5.34 -21.47
C MET A 91 -54.59 6.39 -22.55
N ASP A 92 -55.58 7.27 -22.29
CA ASP A 92 -55.98 8.33 -23.26
C ASP A 92 -54.86 9.31 -23.54
N LYS A 93 -54.07 9.63 -22.53
CA LYS A 93 -52.91 10.50 -22.66
C LYS A 93 -51.82 9.86 -23.50
N PHE A 94 -51.54 8.58 -23.28
CA PHE A 94 -50.58 7.81 -24.08
C PHE A 94 -51.03 7.73 -25.56
N VAL A 95 -52.30 7.43 -25.80
CA VAL A 95 -52.85 7.38 -27.18
C VAL A 95 -52.74 8.75 -27.90
N ASN A 96 -53.05 9.83 -27.18
CA ASN A 96 -52.99 11.16 -27.80
C ASN A 96 -51.56 11.62 -28.06
N LEU A 97 -50.61 11.29 -27.22
CA LEU A 97 -49.18 11.66 -27.36
C LEU A 97 -48.35 10.63 -28.12
N TYR A 98 -48.88 9.43 -28.42
CA TYR A 98 -48.13 8.40 -29.16
C TYR A 98 -47.47 8.97 -30.43
N PRO A 99 -46.22 8.70 -30.76
CA PRO A 99 -45.29 7.76 -30.08
C PRO A 99 -44.46 8.40 -28.96
N ILE A 100 -44.81 9.53 -28.42
CA ILE A 100 -44.05 10.23 -27.38
C ILE A 100 -44.59 9.84 -26.00
N HIS A 101 -43.72 9.45 -25.08
CA HIS A 101 -44.06 9.18 -23.69
C HIS A 101 -44.48 10.49 -22.98
N PRO A 102 -45.54 10.52 -22.17
CA PRO A 102 -45.95 11.72 -21.42
C PRO A 102 -44.83 12.28 -20.52
N SER A 103 -43.96 11.44 -19.94
CA SER A 103 -42.80 11.86 -19.12
C SER A 103 -41.75 12.62 -19.93
N TYR A 104 -41.70 12.48 -21.25
CA TYR A 104 -40.78 13.22 -22.14
C TYR A 104 -40.92 14.71 -21.97
N LEU A 105 -42.18 15.24 -22.07
CA LEU A 105 -42.45 16.63 -21.86
C LEU A 105 -42.20 17.10 -20.43
N ALA A 106 -42.48 16.22 -19.45
CA ALA A 106 -42.23 16.49 -18.04
C ALA A 106 -40.73 16.60 -17.70
N ALA A 107 -39.88 15.78 -18.33
CA ALA A 107 -38.45 15.86 -18.15
C ALA A 107 -37.85 17.16 -18.63
N PHE A 108 -38.32 17.65 -19.78
CA PHE A 108 -37.87 18.94 -20.34
C PHE A 108 -38.16 20.15 -19.45
N GLU A 109 -39.25 20.14 -18.72
CA GLU A 109 -39.59 21.24 -17.82
C GLU A 109 -38.73 21.30 -16.59
N LYS A 110 -38.22 20.16 -16.16
CA LYS A 110 -37.37 20.00 -14.95
C LYS A 110 -35.90 20.28 -15.23
N VAL A 111 -35.41 20.01 -16.45
CA VAL A 111 -34.00 20.22 -16.76
C VAL A 111 -33.72 21.72 -16.87
N ASN A 112 -32.98 22.22 -15.89
CA ASN A 112 -32.52 23.59 -15.85
C ASN A 112 -31.61 23.90 -17.07
N ASN A 113 -31.70 25.09 -17.61
CA ASN A 113 -30.86 25.57 -18.73
C ASN A 113 -31.17 25.01 -20.13
N ILE A 114 -32.29 24.32 -20.35
CA ILE A 114 -32.71 23.88 -21.68
C ILE A 114 -33.89 24.74 -22.19
N GLU A 115 -33.73 25.30 -23.37
CA GLU A 115 -34.82 26.10 -24.00
C GLU A 115 -35.98 25.18 -24.44
N LYS A 116 -37.23 25.59 -24.10
CA LYS A 116 -38.45 24.82 -24.44
C LYS A 116 -38.64 24.56 -25.94
N ARG A 117 -38.05 25.38 -26.82
CA ARG A 117 -38.06 25.14 -28.28
C ARG A 117 -37.26 23.94 -28.73
N VAL A 118 -36.23 23.57 -27.94
CA VAL A 118 -35.41 22.42 -28.24
C VAL A 118 -36.22 21.14 -28.08
N ALA A 119 -37.17 21.09 -27.14
CA ALA A 119 -38.05 19.93 -26.95
C ALA A 119 -38.85 19.58 -28.24
N LEU A 120 -39.50 20.56 -28.87
CA LEU A 120 -40.26 20.33 -30.11
C LEU A 120 -39.34 19.90 -31.27
N LYS A 121 -38.16 20.49 -31.36
CA LYS A 121 -37.16 20.14 -32.39
C LYS A 121 -36.66 18.72 -32.20
N THR A 122 -36.32 18.33 -30.97
CA THR A 122 -35.82 16.97 -30.68
C THR A 122 -36.89 15.90 -30.88
N ILE A 123 -38.13 16.17 -30.46
CA ILE A 123 -39.28 15.28 -30.76
C ILE A 123 -39.41 15.08 -32.29
N SER A 124 -39.34 16.17 -33.07
CA SER A 124 -39.43 16.07 -34.52
C SER A 124 -38.29 15.24 -35.14
N ILE A 125 -37.06 15.37 -34.61
CA ILE A 125 -35.92 14.59 -35.07
C ILE A 125 -36.11 13.11 -34.74
N GLU A 126 -36.50 12.79 -33.50
CA GLU A 126 -36.75 11.40 -33.08
C GLU A 126 -37.88 10.77 -33.90
N MET A 127 -38.95 11.47 -34.12
CA MET A 127 -40.05 11.00 -34.98
C MET A 127 -39.62 10.72 -36.42
N ASN A 128 -38.78 11.58 -37.00
CA ASN A 128 -38.26 11.38 -38.36
C ASN A 128 -37.40 10.12 -38.46
N GLN A 129 -36.81 9.65 -37.38
CA GLN A 129 -36.02 8.39 -37.36
C GLN A 129 -36.88 7.14 -37.40
N ILE A 130 -38.14 7.19 -36.95
CA ILE A 130 -39.07 6.07 -36.91
C ILE A 130 -40.11 6.07 -37.99
N ILE A 131 -40.22 7.16 -38.77
CA ILE A 131 -41.14 7.22 -39.92
C ILE A 131 -40.85 6.04 -40.87
N ASP A 132 -41.89 5.40 -41.34
CA ASP A 132 -41.85 4.24 -42.26
C ASP A 132 -41.09 3.01 -41.73
N LYS A 133 -40.91 2.92 -40.40
CA LYS A 133 -40.37 1.73 -39.75
C LYS A 133 -41.46 1.03 -38.96
N ASP A 134 -41.40 -0.32 -39.02
CA ASP A 134 -42.26 -1.15 -38.16
C ASP A 134 -41.89 -1.00 -36.69
N VAL A 135 -42.92 -1.07 -35.83
CA VAL A 135 -42.69 -1.16 -34.38
C VAL A 135 -42.08 -2.52 -34.10
N PRO A 136 -40.93 -2.59 -33.36
CA PRO A 136 -40.37 -3.87 -33.02
C PRO A 136 -41.39 -4.75 -32.28
N GLU A 137 -41.37 -6.04 -32.53
CA GLU A 137 -42.39 -7.00 -32.08
C GLU A 137 -42.60 -7.05 -30.57
N TYR A 138 -41.56 -6.65 -29.81
CA TYR A 138 -41.55 -6.73 -28.36
C TYR A 138 -41.45 -5.34 -27.67
N GLU A 139 -41.69 -4.27 -28.42
CA GLU A 139 -41.60 -2.90 -27.92
C GLU A 139 -42.90 -2.14 -28.11
N THR A 140 -43.15 -1.22 -27.21
CA THR A 140 -44.33 -0.32 -27.32
C THR A 140 -44.26 0.67 -28.47
N GLY A 141 -43.07 0.87 -29.06
CA GLY A 141 -42.81 1.94 -30.05
C GLY A 141 -42.86 3.34 -29.46
N ILE A 142 -42.82 3.49 -28.15
CA ILE A 142 -42.84 4.78 -27.46
C ILE A 142 -41.44 5.31 -27.25
N ILE A 143 -41.24 6.57 -27.63
CA ILE A 143 -40.02 7.35 -27.44
C ILE A 143 -40.07 7.96 -26.04
N SER A 144 -39.16 7.52 -25.14
CA SER A 144 -39.02 8.07 -23.80
C SER A 144 -37.91 9.10 -23.72
N TYR A 145 -37.88 9.83 -22.60
CA TYR A 145 -36.99 10.98 -22.43
C TYR A 145 -35.49 10.68 -22.42
N ASP A 146 -35.08 9.42 -22.14
CA ASP A 146 -33.69 8.99 -22.19
C ASP A 146 -33.03 9.22 -23.57
N SER A 147 -33.83 9.23 -24.66
CA SER A 147 -33.36 9.54 -26.03
C SER A 147 -32.82 10.95 -26.15
N TYR A 148 -33.30 11.89 -25.30
CA TYR A 148 -32.86 13.28 -25.33
C TYR A 148 -31.39 13.44 -24.92
N TRP A 149 -30.84 12.51 -24.11
CA TRP A 149 -29.44 12.58 -23.70
C TRP A 149 -28.46 12.65 -24.87
N ARG A 150 -28.76 12.01 -25.99
CA ARG A 150 -27.93 12.08 -27.21
C ARG A 150 -27.77 13.52 -27.72
N PHE A 151 -28.83 14.33 -27.68
CA PHE A 151 -28.75 15.73 -28.12
C PHE A 151 -27.89 16.58 -27.20
N ILE A 152 -27.85 16.27 -25.91
CA ILE A 152 -26.95 16.93 -24.96
C ILE A 152 -25.51 16.55 -25.24
N GLU A 153 -25.24 15.28 -25.56
CA GLU A 153 -23.87 14.78 -25.87
C GLU A 153 -23.33 15.41 -27.19
N GLU A 154 -24.18 15.58 -28.18
CA GLU A 154 -23.79 16.03 -29.53
C GLU A 154 -23.64 17.56 -29.63
N ASP A 155 -24.38 18.34 -28.86
CA ASP A 155 -24.36 19.81 -28.93
C ASP A 155 -23.25 20.43 -28.06
N PRO A 156 -22.25 21.11 -28.72
CA PRO A 156 -21.13 21.71 -27.99
C PRO A 156 -21.53 22.80 -26.99
N SER A 157 -22.72 23.43 -27.18
CA SER A 157 -23.18 24.53 -26.31
C SER A 157 -23.39 24.06 -24.87
N TYR A 158 -23.79 22.81 -24.66
CA TYR A 158 -23.98 22.23 -23.33
C TYR A 158 -22.64 22.01 -22.58
N LYS A 159 -21.56 21.79 -23.31
CA LYS A 159 -20.22 21.62 -22.71
C LYS A 159 -19.67 22.92 -22.10
N ALA A 160 -20.25 24.05 -22.48
CA ALA A 160 -19.88 25.37 -21.94
C ALA A 160 -20.52 25.62 -20.55
N ILE A 161 -21.49 24.81 -20.14
CA ILE A 161 -22.18 24.93 -18.85
C ILE A 161 -21.46 24.00 -17.86
N PRO A 162 -20.82 24.49 -16.75
CA PRO A 162 -19.97 23.68 -15.88
C PRO A 162 -20.68 22.45 -15.31
N GLU A 163 -21.90 22.58 -14.80
CA GLU A 163 -22.66 21.47 -14.23
C GLU A 163 -22.98 20.39 -15.28
N VAL A 164 -23.34 20.82 -16.52
CA VAL A 164 -23.62 19.88 -17.60
C VAL A 164 -22.34 19.21 -18.08
N ALA A 165 -21.23 19.94 -18.17
CA ALA A 165 -19.94 19.41 -18.58
C ALA A 165 -19.45 18.32 -17.61
N GLU A 166 -19.63 18.51 -16.31
CA GLU A 166 -19.27 17.50 -15.28
C GLU A 166 -20.09 16.23 -15.43
N VAL A 167 -21.41 16.34 -15.58
CA VAL A 167 -22.28 15.19 -15.80
C VAL A 167 -21.92 14.47 -17.10
N LEU A 168 -21.67 15.20 -18.19
CA LEU A 168 -21.25 14.62 -19.48
C LEU A 168 -19.96 13.80 -19.37
N GLU A 169 -18.95 14.32 -18.66
CA GLU A 169 -17.68 13.62 -18.46
C GLU A 169 -17.89 12.29 -17.72
N LYS A 170 -18.64 12.31 -16.61
CA LYS A 170 -18.87 11.11 -15.79
C LYS A 170 -19.75 10.08 -16.52
N VAL A 171 -20.82 10.53 -17.17
CA VAL A 171 -21.69 9.66 -17.97
C VAL A 171 -20.94 8.98 -19.11
N LYS A 172 -20.04 9.70 -19.79
CA LYS A 172 -19.20 9.12 -20.83
C LYS A 172 -18.37 7.96 -20.29
N ILE A 173 -17.73 8.12 -19.13
CA ILE A 173 -16.96 7.05 -18.48
C ILE A 173 -17.85 5.84 -18.17
N VAL A 174 -19.05 6.08 -17.60
CA VAL A 174 -19.99 5.01 -17.27
C VAL A 174 -20.44 4.27 -18.54
N LYS A 175 -20.84 5.00 -19.60
CA LYS A 175 -21.28 4.43 -20.90
C LYS A 175 -20.16 3.60 -21.55
N ASP A 176 -18.94 4.13 -21.59
CA ASP A 176 -17.79 3.43 -22.16
C ASP A 176 -17.52 2.11 -21.43
N ARG A 177 -17.60 2.09 -20.09
CA ARG A 177 -17.45 0.86 -19.31
C ARG A 177 -18.58 -0.12 -19.54
N VAL A 178 -19.83 0.33 -19.53
CA VAL A 178 -21.00 -0.51 -19.83
C VAL A 178 -20.88 -1.07 -21.24
N GLN A 179 -20.47 -0.26 -22.22
CA GLN A 179 -20.29 -0.72 -23.60
C GLN A 179 -19.26 -1.86 -23.73
N ASN A 180 -18.17 -1.80 -22.99
CA ASN A 180 -17.02 -2.69 -23.12
C ASN A 180 -17.02 -3.86 -22.14
N ALA A 181 -17.53 -3.71 -20.92
CA ALA A 181 -17.35 -4.66 -19.82
C ALA A 181 -18.64 -5.17 -19.17
N TYR A 182 -19.82 -4.77 -19.64
CA TYR A 182 -21.09 -5.20 -19.04
C TYR A 182 -21.33 -6.69 -19.23
N ALA A 183 -21.40 -7.44 -18.14
CA ALA A 183 -21.41 -8.89 -18.17
C ALA A 183 -22.71 -9.47 -18.77
N LYS A 184 -23.88 -8.86 -18.48
CA LYS A 184 -25.20 -9.32 -18.94
C LYS A 184 -25.56 -8.73 -20.29
N ARG A 185 -24.97 -9.23 -21.36
CA ARG A 185 -25.06 -8.69 -22.71
C ARG A 185 -26.50 -8.46 -23.20
N LEU A 186 -27.47 -9.30 -22.81
CA LEU A 186 -28.87 -9.16 -23.16
C LEU A 186 -29.47 -7.85 -22.65
N TYR A 187 -29.11 -7.42 -21.44
CA TYR A 187 -29.63 -6.21 -20.81
C TYR A 187 -28.79 -4.95 -21.09
N LYS A 188 -27.77 -5.06 -21.92
CA LYS A 188 -26.88 -3.93 -22.22
C LYS A 188 -27.59 -2.74 -22.88
N PRO A 189 -28.51 -2.91 -23.86
CA PRO A 189 -29.30 -1.79 -24.39
C PRO A 189 -30.14 -1.11 -23.30
N MET A 190 -30.79 -1.89 -22.44
CA MET A 190 -31.54 -1.39 -21.28
C MET A 190 -30.62 -0.60 -20.34
N ALA A 191 -29.44 -1.13 -20.02
CA ALA A 191 -28.47 -0.48 -19.13
C ALA A 191 -28.03 0.89 -19.66
N LEU A 192 -27.78 1.04 -20.93
CA LEU A 192 -27.43 2.32 -21.57
C LEU A 192 -28.58 3.34 -21.49
N ARG A 193 -29.83 2.90 -21.67
CA ARG A 193 -31.00 3.73 -21.51
C ARG A 193 -31.18 4.20 -20.06
N ILE A 194 -30.96 3.32 -19.09
CA ILE A 194 -30.96 3.66 -17.65
C ILE A 194 -29.92 4.73 -17.35
N VAL A 195 -28.68 4.58 -17.85
CA VAL A 195 -27.61 5.57 -17.64
C VAL A 195 -28.02 6.94 -18.20
N ASN A 196 -28.60 6.98 -19.41
CA ASN A 196 -29.08 8.23 -20.01
C ASN A 196 -30.19 8.89 -19.18
N ALA A 197 -31.13 8.09 -18.68
CA ALA A 197 -32.23 8.60 -17.85
C ALA A 197 -31.74 9.16 -16.51
N LEU A 198 -30.80 8.47 -15.85
CA LEU A 198 -30.19 8.95 -14.62
C LEU A 198 -29.35 10.22 -14.83
N ALA A 199 -28.72 10.34 -16.00
CA ALA A 199 -27.99 11.56 -16.37
C ALA A 199 -28.94 12.77 -16.53
N LEU A 200 -30.06 12.59 -17.21
CA LEU A 200 -31.09 13.64 -17.34
C LEU A 200 -31.74 13.97 -16.00
N ASN A 201 -32.05 12.95 -15.20
CA ASN A 201 -32.56 13.16 -13.85
C ASN A 201 -31.57 14.00 -13.03
N ARG A 202 -30.25 13.75 -13.14
CA ARG A 202 -29.22 14.53 -12.45
C ARG A 202 -29.26 16.01 -12.83
N LEU A 203 -29.43 16.32 -14.12
CA LEU A 203 -29.58 17.69 -14.60
C LEU A 203 -30.90 18.37 -14.25
N SER A 204 -31.89 17.60 -13.77
CA SER A 204 -33.19 18.10 -13.33
C SER A 204 -33.26 18.40 -11.83
N THR A 205 -32.24 18.08 -11.07
CA THR A 205 -32.16 18.39 -9.62
C THR A 205 -31.68 19.82 -9.40
N ALA A 206 -32.04 20.41 -8.26
CA ALA A 206 -31.62 21.76 -7.91
C ALA A 206 -30.11 21.86 -7.68
N ASP A 207 -29.52 20.80 -7.11
CA ASP A 207 -28.09 20.60 -6.94
C ASP A 207 -27.71 19.25 -7.60
N ILE A 208 -26.77 19.28 -8.52
CA ILE A 208 -26.26 18.07 -9.21
C ILE A 208 -25.57 17.08 -8.27
N TYR A 209 -25.35 17.44 -7.01
CA TYR A 209 -24.74 16.61 -5.99
C TYR A 209 -25.73 16.02 -4.98
N ASP A 210 -27.01 16.29 -5.08
CA ASP A 210 -28.01 15.74 -4.19
C ASP A 210 -28.20 14.22 -4.41
N PRO A 211 -28.38 13.40 -3.36
CA PRO A 211 -28.59 11.95 -3.50
C PRO A 211 -30.04 11.61 -3.90
N VAL A 212 -30.53 12.23 -4.97
CA VAL A 212 -31.86 12.06 -5.55
C VAL A 212 -31.75 11.38 -6.90
N GLY A 213 -32.58 10.40 -7.17
CA GLY A 213 -32.56 9.63 -8.40
C GLY A 213 -33.90 9.01 -8.76
N LEU A 214 -33.87 7.82 -9.34
CA LEU A 214 -35.04 7.09 -9.82
C LEU A 214 -35.06 5.68 -9.25
N THR A 215 -36.23 5.20 -8.84
CA THR A 215 -36.46 3.81 -8.45
C THR A 215 -36.54 2.90 -9.70
N ALA A 216 -36.40 1.60 -9.51
CA ALA A 216 -36.57 0.63 -10.60
C ALA A 216 -37.99 0.68 -11.20
N GLU A 217 -38.99 1.03 -10.39
CA GLU A 217 -40.37 1.20 -10.81
C GLU A 217 -40.55 2.45 -11.70
N GLU A 218 -39.99 3.59 -11.29
CA GLU A 218 -39.98 4.82 -12.11
C GLU A 218 -39.24 4.59 -13.43
N LEU A 219 -38.08 3.90 -13.42
CA LEU A 219 -37.35 3.53 -14.63
C LEU A 219 -38.15 2.63 -15.55
N ARG A 220 -38.93 1.66 -15.01
CA ARG A 220 -39.84 0.83 -15.77
C ARG A 220 -40.91 1.66 -16.49
N ASP A 221 -41.61 2.47 -15.69
CA ASP A 221 -42.82 3.15 -16.16
C ASP A 221 -42.52 4.41 -16.98
N ASP A 222 -41.42 5.12 -16.71
CA ASP A 222 -41.08 6.36 -17.42
C ASP A 222 -40.28 6.14 -18.71
N LEU A 223 -39.59 5.00 -18.83
CA LEU A 223 -38.79 4.68 -20.00
C LEU A 223 -39.41 3.58 -20.88
N PHE A 224 -40.43 2.90 -20.41
CA PHE A 224 -40.96 1.72 -21.08
C PHE A 224 -39.85 0.76 -21.51
N LEU A 225 -39.00 0.37 -20.53
CA LEU A 225 -37.92 -0.58 -20.77
C LEU A 225 -38.50 -1.97 -21.06
N SER A 226 -37.97 -2.65 -22.05
CA SER A 226 -38.36 -3.99 -22.46
C SER A 226 -37.20 -4.98 -22.38
N ILE A 227 -37.50 -6.27 -22.27
CA ILE A 227 -36.51 -7.34 -22.35
C ILE A 227 -36.52 -7.84 -23.80
N PRO A 228 -35.41 -7.76 -24.54
CA PRO A 228 -35.37 -8.24 -25.92
C PRO A 228 -35.61 -9.76 -25.99
N GLY A 229 -36.54 -10.18 -26.78
CA GLY A 229 -36.69 -11.59 -27.23
C GLY A 229 -37.58 -12.52 -26.42
N ASP A 230 -38.34 -12.05 -25.40
CA ASP A 230 -39.04 -12.98 -24.50
C ASP A 230 -40.43 -12.56 -24.04
N ASN A 231 -41.35 -12.30 -24.98
CA ASN A 231 -42.76 -12.10 -24.62
C ASN A 231 -43.48 -13.41 -24.25
N GLU A 232 -43.06 -14.55 -24.76
CA GLU A 232 -43.69 -15.83 -24.43
C GLU A 232 -43.44 -16.20 -22.95
N MET A 233 -42.26 -15.96 -22.43
CA MET A 233 -41.96 -16.13 -20.99
C MET A 233 -42.74 -15.18 -20.09
N LEU A 234 -43.01 -13.95 -20.51
CA LEU A 234 -43.74 -12.97 -19.71
C LEU A 234 -45.24 -13.29 -19.59
N ILE A 235 -45.83 -14.08 -20.51
CA ILE A 235 -47.23 -14.48 -20.49
C ILE A 235 -47.49 -15.53 -19.39
N GLU A 236 -46.50 -16.32 -19.02
CA GLU A 236 -46.61 -17.40 -18.01
C GLU A 236 -46.32 -16.89 -16.58
N ILE A 237 -45.90 -15.64 -16.42
CA ILE A 237 -45.53 -15.05 -15.12
C ILE A 237 -46.76 -14.45 -14.46
N GLU A 238 -46.96 -14.76 -13.15
CA GLU A 238 -48.10 -14.30 -12.36
C GLU A 238 -48.17 -12.77 -12.22
N ASP A 239 -47.01 -12.09 -12.10
CA ASP A 239 -46.86 -10.63 -12.11
C ASP A 239 -45.74 -10.15 -13.03
N PRO A 240 -46.05 -9.90 -14.33
CA PRO A 240 -45.05 -9.43 -15.30
C PRO A 240 -44.45 -8.07 -14.97
N SER A 241 -45.20 -7.20 -14.31
CA SER A 241 -44.78 -5.86 -13.89
C SER A 241 -43.69 -5.92 -12.81
N ASP A 242 -43.86 -6.73 -11.78
CA ASP A 242 -42.87 -6.90 -10.71
C ASP A 242 -41.62 -7.66 -11.23
N PHE A 243 -41.80 -8.64 -12.10
CA PHE A 243 -40.69 -9.32 -12.75
C PHE A 243 -39.81 -8.34 -13.58
N LEU A 244 -40.43 -7.48 -14.37
CA LEU A 244 -39.71 -6.48 -15.16
C LEU A 244 -39.00 -5.48 -14.27
N LYS A 245 -39.63 -5.02 -13.19
CA LYS A 245 -39.01 -4.17 -12.16
C LYS A 245 -37.78 -4.85 -11.53
N GLY A 246 -37.91 -6.14 -11.14
CA GLY A 246 -36.77 -6.93 -10.63
C GLY A 246 -35.63 -7.06 -11.63
N THR A 247 -35.94 -7.24 -12.92
CA THR A 247 -34.97 -7.29 -13.99
C THR A 247 -34.21 -5.95 -14.16
N ILE A 248 -34.94 -4.83 -14.08
CA ILE A 248 -34.36 -3.48 -14.12
C ILE A 248 -33.43 -3.24 -12.92
N ASP A 249 -33.85 -3.68 -11.72
CA ASP A 249 -33.03 -3.63 -10.51
C ASP A 249 -31.72 -4.42 -10.67
N VAL A 250 -31.81 -5.65 -11.20
CA VAL A 250 -30.64 -6.47 -11.50
C VAL A 250 -29.75 -5.83 -12.57
N ALA A 251 -30.32 -5.25 -13.61
CA ALA A 251 -29.56 -4.56 -14.64
C ALA A 251 -28.84 -3.33 -14.09
N THR A 252 -29.49 -2.56 -13.22
CA THR A 252 -28.91 -1.35 -12.60
C THR A 252 -27.79 -1.72 -11.60
N LYS A 253 -27.97 -2.75 -10.81
CA LYS A 253 -26.91 -3.30 -9.93
C LYS A 253 -25.71 -3.82 -10.73
N GLU A 254 -25.95 -4.38 -11.91
CA GLU A 254 -24.86 -4.80 -12.79
C GLU A 254 -24.11 -3.59 -13.40
N ILE A 255 -24.79 -2.46 -13.67
CA ILE A 255 -24.11 -1.21 -14.04
C ILE A 255 -23.18 -0.79 -12.89
N GLN A 256 -23.66 -0.78 -11.63
CA GLN A 256 -22.84 -0.43 -10.46
C GLN A 256 -21.57 -1.29 -10.37
N LYS A 257 -21.70 -2.61 -10.55
CA LYS A 257 -20.54 -3.53 -10.58
C LYS A 257 -19.59 -3.22 -11.73
N THR A 258 -20.13 -3.01 -12.93
CA THR A 258 -19.34 -2.73 -14.15
C THR A 258 -18.51 -1.45 -14.01
N VAL A 259 -19.04 -0.44 -13.33
CA VAL A 259 -18.30 0.80 -13.02
C VAL A 259 -17.57 0.73 -11.67
N SER A 260 -17.46 -0.45 -11.08
CA SER A 260 -16.79 -0.64 -9.78
C SER A 260 -17.37 0.25 -8.68
N PHE A 261 -18.70 0.36 -8.65
CA PHE A 261 -19.45 1.22 -7.73
C PHE A 261 -19.07 2.72 -7.78
N GLN A 262 -18.45 3.15 -8.89
CA GLN A 262 -18.16 4.55 -9.17
C GLN A 262 -19.34 5.21 -9.84
N TYR A 263 -19.56 6.49 -9.57
CA TYR A 263 -20.52 7.36 -10.24
C TYR A 263 -21.99 6.90 -10.25
N LEU A 264 -22.32 5.75 -9.69
CA LEU A 264 -23.68 5.26 -9.55
C LEU A 264 -23.90 4.69 -8.14
N SER A 265 -24.77 5.32 -7.37
CA SER A 265 -25.11 4.96 -6.00
C SER A 265 -26.59 4.64 -5.84
N THR A 266 -26.93 3.95 -4.76
CA THR A 266 -28.30 3.70 -4.32
C THR A 266 -28.55 4.48 -3.04
N ASN A 267 -29.66 5.19 -2.97
CA ASN A 267 -30.13 5.80 -1.73
C ASN A 267 -30.88 4.73 -0.94
N GLU A 268 -30.30 4.23 0.16
CA GLU A 268 -30.85 3.14 0.96
C GLU A 268 -32.19 3.48 1.62
N SER A 269 -32.50 4.76 1.84
CA SER A 269 -33.74 5.17 2.49
C SER A 269 -34.98 5.04 1.59
N ASN A 270 -34.82 5.15 0.27
CA ASN A 270 -35.93 5.16 -0.69
C ASN A 270 -35.72 4.27 -1.92
N GLY A 271 -34.61 3.55 -2.02
CA GLY A 271 -34.28 2.65 -3.12
C GLY A 271 -33.98 3.34 -4.47
N GLN A 272 -33.79 4.64 -4.48
CA GLN A 272 -33.47 5.38 -5.70
C GLN A 272 -32.03 5.15 -6.14
N TYR A 273 -31.84 4.90 -7.42
CA TYR A 273 -30.55 4.92 -8.10
C TYR A 273 -30.26 6.33 -8.62
N TYR A 274 -29.03 6.82 -8.38
CA TYR A 274 -28.65 8.15 -8.83
C TYR A 274 -27.19 8.22 -9.29
N LEU A 275 -26.92 9.15 -10.18
CA LEU A 275 -25.57 9.46 -10.61
C LEU A 275 -24.86 10.24 -9.49
N ASP A 276 -23.86 9.65 -8.87
CA ASP A 276 -23.12 10.22 -7.74
C ASP A 276 -21.81 10.83 -8.23
N LEU A 277 -21.82 12.15 -8.40
CA LEU A 277 -20.67 12.90 -8.92
C LEU A 277 -19.58 13.12 -7.86
N LYS A 278 -19.95 13.06 -6.57
CA LYS A 278 -19.00 13.18 -5.43
C LYS A 278 -18.32 11.88 -5.09
N LYS A 279 -18.86 10.75 -5.52
CA LYS A 279 -18.33 9.45 -5.16
C LYS A 279 -17.06 9.17 -5.94
N ASP A 280 -15.94 9.49 -5.32
CA ASP A 280 -14.68 8.85 -5.66
C ASP A 280 -14.80 7.33 -5.44
N ILE A 281 -13.93 6.60 -6.07
CA ILE A 281 -13.88 5.13 -6.05
C ILE A 281 -14.09 4.60 -4.63
N ASP A 282 -15.09 3.77 -4.42
CA ASP A 282 -15.24 3.01 -3.17
C ASP A 282 -14.19 1.90 -3.11
N VAL A 283 -12.98 2.33 -2.77
CA VAL A 283 -11.81 1.47 -2.64
C VAL A 283 -12.05 0.38 -1.58
N ASP A 284 -12.79 0.69 -0.53
CA ASP A 284 -13.05 -0.25 0.58
C ASP A 284 -13.97 -1.40 0.15
N SER A 285 -15.03 -1.11 -0.60
CA SER A 285 -15.90 -2.15 -1.17
C SER A 285 -15.15 -3.07 -2.14
N LEU A 286 -14.28 -2.51 -3.00
CA LEU A 286 -13.46 -3.30 -3.92
C LEU A 286 -12.49 -4.22 -3.19
N ILE A 287 -11.82 -3.69 -2.16
CA ILE A 287 -10.90 -4.46 -1.33
C ILE A 287 -11.65 -5.57 -0.59
N THR A 288 -12.81 -5.28 -0.01
CA THR A 288 -13.61 -6.28 0.72
C THR A 288 -14.05 -7.41 -0.20
N GLN A 289 -14.57 -7.10 -1.38
CA GLN A 289 -14.97 -8.13 -2.36
C GLN A 289 -13.77 -8.98 -2.83
N ARG A 290 -12.61 -8.37 -3.05
CA ARG A 290 -11.41 -9.10 -3.43
C ARG A 290 -10.88 -9.96 -2.28
N ALA A 291 -10.97 -9.48 -1.03
CA ALA A 291 -10.55 -10.20 0.17
C ALA A 291 -11.30 -11.52 0.38
N GLU A 292 -12.60 -11.56 0.05
CA GLU A 292 -13.42 -12.77 0.09
C GLU A 292 -12.96 -13.86 -0.89
N MET A 293 -12.22 -13.47 -1.95
CA MET A 293 -11.69 -14.38 -2.98
C MET A 293 -10.27 -14.86 -2.69
N ILE A 294 -9.60 -14.33 -1.65
CA ILE A 294 -8.24 -14.74 -1.29
C ILE A 294 -8.29 -16.09 -0.57
N GLU A 295 -7.63 -17.08 -1.16
CA GLU A 295 -7.46 -18.42 -0.58
C GLU A 295 -6.42 -18.40 0.55
N GLU A 296 -6.61 -19.23 1.57
CA GLU A 296 -5.74 -19.26 2.77
C GLU A 296 -4.30 -19.64 2.44
N ASP A 297 -4.07 -20.49 1.44
CA ASP A 297 -2.74 -20.92 1.01
C ASP A 297 -1.86 -19.75 0.49
N LYS A 298 -2.49 -18.65 0.05
CA LYS A 298 -1.81 -17.44 -0.41
C LYS A 298 -1.44 -16.49 0.73
N LEU A 299 -2.05 -16.65 1.91
CA LEU A 299 -1.86 -15.73 3.05
C LEU A 299 -0.44 -15.78 3.62
N ASP A 300 0.26 -16.91 3.56
CA ASP A 300 1.65 -17.03 4.01
C ASP A 300 2.59 -16.06 3.30
N ARG A 301 2.36 -15.78 2.01
CA ARG A 301 3.15 -14.82 1.25
C ARG A 301 2.99 -13.40 1.84
N TYR A 302 1.77 -13.02 2.13
CA TYR A 302 1.45 -11.69 2.67
C TYR A 302 1.85 -11.56 4.13
N TYR A 303 1.71 -12.62 4.91
CA TYR A 303 2.24 -12.68 6.27
C TYR A 303 3.75 -12.44 6.30
N PHE A 304 4.50 -13.09 5.43
CA PHE A 304 5.95 -12.89 5.32
C PHE A 304 6.31 -11.48 4.80
N ASP A 305 5.48 -10.87 3.94
CA ASP A 305 5.69 -9.50 3.52
C ASP A 305 5.50 -8.52 4.69
N ILE A 306 4.52 -8.75 5.55
CA ILE A 306 4.32 -7.98 6.79
C ILE A 306 5.55 -8.15 7.72
N LEU A 307 6.01 -9.38 7.97
CA LEU A 307 7.17 -9.63 8.82
C LEU A 307 8.43 -8.97 8.25
N LYS A 308 8.69 -9.11 6.95
CA LYS A 308 9.83 -8.49 6.27
C LYS A 308 9.87 -6.97 6.51
N ARG A 309 8.73 -6.31 6.35
CA ARG A 309 8.60 -4.86 6.58
C ARG A 309 8.70 -4.49 8.06
N ALA A 310 8.09 -5.27 8.96
CA ALA A 310 8.09 -5.02 10.40
C ALA A 310 9.48 -5.22 11.04
N ILE A 311 10.25 -6.17 10.54
CA ILE A 311 11.63 -6.47 10.99
C ILE A 311 12.67 -5.61 10.23
N THR A 312 12.22 -4.80 9.26
CA THR A 312 13.08 -3.91 8.46
C THR A 312 14.17 -4.67 7.68
N LEU A 313 13.79 -5.82 7.09
CA LEU A 313 14.69 -6.61 6.26
C LEU A 313 14.88 -5.96 4.88
N ASP A 314 16.07 -6.09 4.31
CA ASP A 314 16.40 -5.57 2.98
C ASP A 314 15.47 -6.14 1.89
N ASP A 315 15.31 -5.39 0.78
CA ASP A 315 14.53 -5.86 -0.37
C ASP A 315 15.14 -7.09 -1.03
N ASN A 316 16.48 -7.18 -1.03
CA ASN A 316 17.21 -8.30 -1.58
C ASN A 316 17.51 -9.34 -0.51
N THR A 317 17.24 -10.61 -0.82
CA THR A 317 17.63 -11.74 0.03
C THR A 317 19.14 -11.97 -0.04
N TYR A 318 19.73 -12.53 1.01
CA TYR A 318 21.14 -12.92 1.02
C TYR A 318 21.45 -13.98 -0.04
N VAL A 319 20.50 -14.93 -0.26
CA VAL A 319 20.60 -15.93 -1.32
C VAL A 319 19.48 -15.68 -2.32
N THR A 320 19.83 -15.39 -3.56
CA THR A 320 18.84 -15.10 -4.62
C THR A 320 17.83 -16.23 -4.79
N GLY A 321 16.55 -15.90 -4.74
CA GLY A 321 15.43 -16.86 -4.87
C GLY A 321 15.02 -17.53 -3.55
N TYR A 322 15.73 -17.30 -2.46
CA TYR A 322 15.40 -17.80 -1.12
C TYR A 322 15.01 -16.67 -0.19
N LYS A 323 14.23 -16.96 0.84
CA LYS A 323 13.78 -15.99 1.85
C LYS A 323 14.71 -16.01 3.06
N ILE A 324 15.99 -15.68 2.85
CA ILE A 324 17.08 -15.75 3.81
C ILE A 324 17.78 -14.40 3.86
N TRP A 325 17.93 -13.84 5.05
CA TRP A 325 18.65 -12.57 5.29
C TRP A 325 19.77 -12.77 6.29
N ARG A 326 20.85 -12.00 6.15
CA ARG A 326 21.81 -11.81 7.25
C ARG A 326 21.10 -11.07 8.36
N TYR A 327 21.37 -11.49 9.60
CA TYR A 327 20.75 -10.91 10.78
C TYR A 327 21.78 -10.76 11.89
N ASP A 328 21.86 -9.54 12.45
CA ASP A 328 22.78 -9.23 13.52
C ASP A 328 22.02 -9.19 14.85
N LEU A 329 22.39 -10.07 15.79
CA LEU A 329 21.75 -10.19 17.09
C LEU A 329 22.65 -9.59 18.18
N PRO A 330 22.16 -8.69 19.05
CA PRO A 330 22.89 -8.26 20.23
C PRO A 330 23.29 -9.45 21.13
N TRP A 331 24.46 -9.36 21.71
CA TRP A 331 24.93 -10.18 22.85
C TRP A 331 25.29 -9.21 23.95
N ASP A 332 24.29 -8.81 24.76
CA ASP A 332 24.36 -7.72 25.74
C ASP A 332 25.47 -7.92 26.77
N ALA A 333 25.67 -9.16 27.25
CA ALA A 333 26.71 -9.48 28.20
C ALA A 333 28.12 -9.07 27.74
N HIS A 334 28.35 -8.99 26.43
CA HIS A 334 29.65 -8.63 25.83
C HIS A 334 29.64 -7.31 25.05
N HIS A 335 28.51 -6.63 24.95
CA HIS A 335 28.31 -5.42 24.14
C HIS A 335 28.72 -5.59 22.67
N VAL A 336 28.47 -6.75 22.08
CA VAL A 336 28.76 -7.05 20.68
C VAL A 336 27.52 -7.56 19.95
N LYS A 337 27.51 -7.49 18.61
CA LYS A 337 26.53 -8.17 17.78
C LYS A 337 27.14 -9.43 17.19
N ARG A 338 26.40 -10.55 17.32
CA ARG A 338 26.74 -11.81 16.65
C ARG A 338 25.99 -11.92 15.34
N GLN A 339 26.62 -12.51 14.33
CA GLN A 339 26.04 -12.65 13.00
C GLN A 339 25.35 -13.99 12.82
N GLY A 340 24.14 -13.97 12.28
CA GLY A 340 23.36 -15.16 11.94
C GLY A 340 22.53 -14.96 10.69
N TYR A 341 21.51 -15.79 10.56
CA TYR A 341 20.55 -15.72 9.48
C TYR A 341 19.12 -15.75 10.02
N LEU A 342 18.25 -14.97 9.37
CA LEU A 342 16.81 -15.02 9.56
C LEU A 342 16.16 -15.57 8.29
N PHE A 343 15.33 -16.60 8.47
CA PHE A 343 14.57 -17.27 7.42
C PHE A 343 13.09 -16.95 7.56
N LEU A 344 12.44 -16.58 6.45
CA LEU A 344 10.99 -16.63 6.37
C LEU A 344 10.57 -17.98 5.78
N GLY A 345 10.59 -19.03 6.61
CA GLY A 345 10.35 -20.42 6.24
C GLY A 345 10.98 -21.42 7.19
N ALA A 346 10.98 -22.70 6.82
CA ALA A 346 11.49 -23.81 7.59
C ALA A 346 13.00 -24.07 7.35
N PRO A 347 13.69 -24.87 8.21
CA PRO A 347 15.14 -25.11 8.13
C PRO A 347 15.59 -25.96 6.94
N ASN A 348 14.69 -26.43 6.09
CA ASN A 348 15.01 -27.28 4.93
C ASN A 348 16.04 -26.65 3.98
N GLU A 349 16.17 -25.34 4.02
CA GLU A 349 17.08 -24.56 3.17
C GLU A 349 18.32 -24.06 3.90
N ARG A 350 18.58 -24.52 5.15
CA ARG A 350 19.71 -24.07 5.98
C ARG A 350 21.05 -24.19 5.26
N SER A 351 21.28 -25.29 4.52
CA SER A 351 22.53 -25.54 3.80
C SER A 351 22.86 -24.50 2.72
N THR A 352 21.87 -23.73 2.28
CA THR A 352 22.06 -22.63 1.28
C THR A 352 22.63 -21.36 1.91
N ALA A 353 22.48 -21.20 3.24
CA ALA A 353 22.99 -20.04 3.97
C ALA A 353 24.48 -20.29 4.36
N GLN A 354 25.38 -19.92 3.47
CA GLN A 354 26.81 -20.06 3.63
C GLN A 354 27.50 -18.69 3.66
N PRO A 355 28.59 -18.50 4.45
CA PRO A 355 29.18 -19.45 5.41
C PRO A 355 28.27 -19.69 6.61
N GLU A 356 28.47 -20.80 7.32
CA GLU A 356 27.79 -21.03 8.60
C GLU A 356 28.08 -19.87 9.55
N ARG A 357 27.03 -19.37 10.20
CA ARG A 357 27.09 -18.27 11.16
C ARG A 357 26.79 -18.76 12.57
N ASP A 358 26.61 -17.82 13.48
CA ASP A 358 26.48 -18.15 14.91
C ASP A 358 25.12 -18.70 15.27
N PHE A 359 24.06 -18.30 14.54
CA PHE A 359 22.68 -18.71 14.83
C PHE A 359 21.77 -18.62 13.59
N TYR A 360 20.60 -19.27 13.72
CA TYR A 360 19.56 -19.35 12.69
C TYR A 360 18.19 -19.14 13.33
N ILE A 361 17.47 -18.10 12.87
CA ILE A 361 16.11 -17.80 13.29
C ILE A 361 15.16 -18.17 12.15
N TYR A 362 14.13 -18.94 12.44
CA TYR A 362 13.12 -19.36 11.47
C TYR A 362 11.75 -18.80 11.85
N MET A 363 11.17 -17.98 10.97
CA MET A 363 9.78 -17.56 11.06
C MET A 363 8.93 -18.53 10.24
N LEU A 364 8.16 -19.39 10.90
CA LEU A 364 7.42 -20.47 10.24
C LEU A 364 6.13 -19.96 9.59
N ARG A 365 5.63 -20.71 8.58
CA ARG A 365 4.36 -20.44 7.91
C ARG A 365 3.19 -20.80 8.83
N PRO A 366 2.24 -19.90 9.11
CA PRO A 366 1.08 -20.20 9.94
C PRO A 366 -0.01 -21.01 9.22
N TYR A 367 -0.25 -20.78 7.91
CA TYR A 367 -1.35 -21.36 7.16
C TYR A 367 -0.95 -22.68 6.47
N LEU A 368 0.09 -22.66 5.65
CA LEU A 368 0.57 -23.85 4.94
C LEU A 368 1.82 -24.40 5.63
N LYS A 369 1.64 -25.20 6.69
CA LYS A 369 2.74 -25.75 7.48
C LYS A 369 3.67 -26.61 6.61
N THR A 370 4.95 -26.24 6.60
CA THR A 370 5.99 -27.01 5.91
C THR A 370 6.54 -28.07 6.87
N PRO A 371 6.49 -29.38 6.52
CA PRO A 371 7.08 -30.41 7.36
C PRO A 371 8.60 -30.22 7.47
N PHE A 372 9.13 -30.25 8.68
CA PHE A 372 10.56 -30.30 8.95
C PHE A 372 10.83 -31.09 10.21
N LYS A 373 12.09 -31.58 10.36
CA LYS A 373 12.55 -32.27 11.55
C LYS A 373 13.34 -31.25 12.40
N ASP A 374 12.88 -31.04 13.63
CA ASP A 374 13.66 -30.31 14.64
C ASP A 374 14.81 -31.19 15.12
N GLU A 375 16.03 -30.81 14.77
CA GLU A 375 17.24 -31.51 15.17
C GLU A 375 17.76 -31.09 16.58
N GLN A 376 17.03 -30.19 17.25
CA GLN A 376 17.32 -29.67 18.58
C GLN A 376 18.70 -29.00 18.69
N LYS A 377 19.17 -28.39 17.62
CA LYS A 377 20.46 -27.71 17.59
C LYS A 377 20.46 -26.48 18.51
N PRO A 378 21.58 -26.20 19.20
CA PRO A 378 21.65 -25.06 20.11
C PRO A 378 21.69 -23.70 19.45
N ASP A 379 21.91 -23.64 18.13
CA ASP A 379 22.02 -22.45 17.31
C ASP A 379 20.75 -22.17 16.49
N GLU A 380 19.66 -22.94 16.67
CA GLU A 380 18.40 -22.82 15.93
C GLU A 380 17.24 -22.39 16.83
N LEU A 381 16.47 -21.42 16.33
CA LEU A 381 15.31 -20.87 17.02
C LEU A 381 14.13 -20.73 16.05
N PHE A 382 12.95 -21.20 16.47
CA PHE A 382 11.75 -21.19 15.65
C PHE A 382 10.67 -20.33 16.28
N PHE A 383 10.03 -19.49 15.46
CA PHE A 383 8.84 -18.70 15.80
C PHE A 383 7.67 -19.14 14.94
N GLU A 384 6.59 -19.57 15.54
CA GLU A 384 5.36 -20.01 14.86
C GLU A 384 4.17 -19.23 15.40
N LEU A 385 3.44 -18.54 14.50
CA LEU A 385 2.13 -17.94 14.83
C LEU A 385 1.08 -19.06 14.83
N ASN A 386 0.60 -19.48 16.01
CA ASN A 386 -0.31 -20.61 16.15
C ASN A 386 -1.79 -20.22 16.27
N GLN A 387 -2.10 -19.02 16.74
CA GLN A 387 -3.47 -18.56 16.95
C GLN A 387 -3.58 -17.13 16.46
N SER A 388 -4.24 -16.96 15.33
CA SER A 388 -4.74 -15.66 14.87
C SER A 388 -6.22 -15.54 15.19
N ASP A 389 -6.68 -14.34 15.49
CA ASP A 389 -8.12 -14.05 15.61
C ASP A 389 -8.72 -13.67 14.25
N ASP A 390 -10.05 -13.66 14.17
CA ASP A 390 -10.78 -13.29 12.96
C ASP A 390 -10.40 -11.88 12.47
N ARG A 391 -10.04 -10.98 13.38
CA ARG A 391 -9.64 -9.62 13.05
C ARG A 391 -8.31 -9.61 12.29
N PHE A 392 -7.31 -10.35 12.76
CA PHE A 392 -6.02 -10.47 12.09
C PHE A 392 -6.17 -11.07 10.70
N GLU A 393 -6.95 -12.15 10.57
CA GLU A 393 -7.18 -12.81 9.27
C GLU A 393 -7.90 -11.90 8.28
N GLN A 394 -8.92 -11.18 8.72
CA GLN A 394 -9.63 -10.22 7.88
C GLN A 394 -8.71 -9.06 7.44
N LEU A 395 -7.89 -8.53 8.33
CA LEU A 395 -6.92 -7.50 8.00
C LEU A 395 -5.88 -8.00 7.00
N LEU A 396 -5.37 -9.22 7.19
CA LEU A 396 -4.40 -9.84 6.28
C LEU A 396 -5.02 -10.10 4.89
N LYS A 397 -6.27 -10.58 4.82
CA LYS A 397 -7.01 -10.74 3.56
C LYS A 397 -7.23 -9.40 2.86
N ARG A 398 -7.56 -8.34 3.60
CA ARG A 398 -7.71 -6.99 3.03
C ARG A 398 -6.38 -6.40 2.57
N TYR A 399 -5.30 -6.62 3.31
CA TYR A 399 -3.95 -6.24 2.88
C TYR A 399 -3.58 -6.93 1.56
N ALA A 400 -3.77 -8.25 1.49
CA ALA A 400 -3.53 -9.05 0.29
C ALA A 400 -4.38 -8.58 -0.90
N ALA A 401 -5.68 -8.32 -0.68
CA ALA A 401 -6.59 -7.84 -1.69
C ALA A 401 -6.19 -6.46 -2.25
N ALA A 402 -5.77 -5.55 -1.37
CA ALA A 402 -5.31 -4.22 -1.78
C ALA A 402 -4.02 -4.29 -2.60
N ASP A 403 -3.09 -5.17 -2.24
CA ASP A 403 -1.85 -5.39 -2.99
C ASP A 403 -2.12 -6.01 -4.37
N ASP A 404 -2.98 -7.03 -4.44
CA ASP A 404 -3.42 -7.63 -5.71
C ASP A 404 -4.09 -6.59 -6.63
N LEU A 405 -5.04 -5.81 -6.11
CA LEU A 405 -5.77 -4.80 -6.89
C LEU A 405 -4.84 -3.67 -7.38
N LYS A 406 -3.78 -3.36 -6.65
CA LYS A 406 -2.80 -2.36 -7.02
C LYS A 406 -2.01 -2.72 -8.28
N ILE A 407 -1.80 -4.00 -8.58
CA ILE A 407 -0.96 -4.48 -9.70
C ILE A 407 -1.47 -3.90 -11.03
N ASP A 408 -2.77 -4.09 -11.31
CA ASP A 408 -3.40 -3.70 -12.58
C ASP A 408 -4.12 -2.36 -12.54
N ALA A 409 -3.97 -1.60 -11.45
CA ALA A 409 -4.65 -0.34 -11.23
C ALA A 409 -4.05 0.82 -12.04
N THR A 410 -4.88 1.83 -12.34
CA THR A 410 -4.40 3.11 -12.89
C THR A 410 -3.51 3.85 -11.89
N PRO A 411 -2.65 4.79 -12.32
CA PRO A 411 -1.76 5.52 -11.40
C PRO A 411 -2.47 6.19 -10.21
N ALA A 412 -3.64 6.79 -10.43
CA ALA A 412 -4.45 7.40 -9.37
C ALA A 412 -4.93 6.34 -8.35
N MET A 413 -5.40 5.20 -8.85
CA MET A 413 -5.85 4.08 -8.04
C MET A 413 -4.71 3.42 -7.26
N LYS A 414 -3.53 3.30 -7.87
CA LYS A 414 -2.33 2.77 -7.21
C LYS A 414 -2.02 3.52 -5.93
N ASN A 415 -2.14 4.85 -5.95
CA ASN A 415 -1.93 5.68 -4.76
C ASN A 415 -2.98 5.44 -3.67
N LEU A 416 -4.25 5.24 -4.05
CA LEU A 416 -5.32 4.94 -3.09
C LEU A 416 -5.12 3.56 -2.46
N TYR A 417 -4.85 2.52 -3.26
CA TYR A 417 -4.53 1.19 -2.74
C TYR A 417 -3.28 1.21 -1.87
N GLN A 418 -2.23 1.97 -2.23
CA GLN A 418 -1.03 2.07 -1.40
C GLN A 418 -1.33 2.65 -0.02
N ARG A 419 -2.16 3.70 0.09
CA ARG A 419 -2.60 4.25 1.39
C ARG A 419 -3.33 3.21 2.23
N LYS A 420 -4.18 2.38 1.61
CA LYS A 420 -4.89 1.29 2.31
C LYS A 420 -3.92 0.19 2.76
N ILE A 421 -2.98 -0.22 1.90
CA ILE A 421 -1.90 -1.16 2.24
C ILE A 421 -1.13 -0.66 3.47
N ASP A 422 -0.73 0.62 3.49
CA ASP A 422 0.02 1.21 4.59
C ASP A 422 -0.83 1.31 5.88
N SER A 423 -2.13 1.54 5.76
CA SER A 423 -3.06 1.50 6.90
C SER A 423 -3.19 0.09 7.48
N TYR A 424 -3.47 -0.91 6.64
CA TYR A 424 -3.57 -2.30 7.06
C TYR A 424 -2.25 -2.83 7.62
N PHE A 425 -1.12 -2.45 7.03
CA PHE A 425 0.20 -2.78 7.56
C PHE A 425 0.39 -2.28 8.99
N LYS A 426 0.03 -1.03 9.29
CA LYS A 426 0.12 -0.47 10.65
C LYS A 426 -0.76 -1.24 11.64
N GLU A 427 -1.99 -1.58 11.23
CA GLU A 427 -2.91 -2.34 12.08
C GLU A 427 -2.43 -3.77 12.31
N LEU A 428 -1.93 -4.46 11.28
CA LEU A 428 -1.36 -5.80 11.36
C LEU A 428 -0.10 -5.84 12.23
N THR A 429 0.81 -4.87 12.05
CA THR A 429 2.02 -4.76 12.86
C THR A 429 1.69 -4.47 14.32
N LYS A 430 0.72 -3.58 14.57
CA LYS A 430 0.24 -3.32 15.91
C LYS A 430 -0.36 -4.57 16.55
N TRP A 431 -1.21 -5.29 15.82
CA TRP A 431 -1.79 -6.54 16.32
C TRP A 431 -0.70 -7.56 16.65
N LEU A 432 0.30 -7.73 15.78
CA LEU A 432 1.43 -8.64 16.02
C LEU A 432 2.20 -8.25 17.28
N ASN A 433 2.51 -6.97 17.49
CA ASN A 433 3.20 -6.49 18.69
C ASN A 433 2.37 -6.75 19.97
N ASP A 434 1.08 -6.37 19.94
CA ASP A 434 0.20 -6.47 21.11
C ASP A 434 -0.11 -7.93 21.52
N ASN A 435 -0.08 -8.86 20.56
CA ASN A 435 -0.50 -10.24 20.76
C ASN A 435 0.65 -11.26 20.71
N PHE A 436 1.90 -10.84 20.42
CA PHE A 436 3.03 -11.75 20.22
C PHE A 436 3.18 -12.78 21.35
N VAL A 437 3.14 -12.32 22.59
CA VAL A 437 3.33 -13.16 23.79
C VAL A 437 2.31 -14.31 23.86
N ASN A 438 1.07 -14.05 23.45
CA ASN A 438 -0.04 -14.99 23.60
C ASN A 438 -0.28 -15.87 22.36
N THR A 439 0.21 -15.44 21.19
CA THR A 439 -0.12 -16.08 19.91
C THR A 439 1.05 -16.81 19.26
N PHE A 440 2.30 -16.44 19.63
CA PHE A 440 3.47 -17.11 19.10
C PHE A 440 3.96 -18.24 20.01
N THR A 441 4.25 -19.36 19.38
CA THR A 441 5.03 -20.45 20.00
C THR A 441 6.47 -20.35 19.56
N ILE A 442 7.36 -20.38 20.54
CA ILE A 442 8.80 -20.42 20.36
C ILE A 442 9.26 -21.88 20.56
N THR A 443 10.13 -22.35 19.68
CA THR A 443 10.77 -23.69 19.87
C THR A 443 12.28 -23.49 19.93
N TYR A 444 12.88 -24.00 21.01
CA TYR A 444 14.32 -24.00 21.22
C TYR A 444 14.78 -25.29 21.87
N LYS A 445 15.76 -26.01 21.28
CA LYS A 445 16.26 -27.31 21.74
C LYS A 445 15.15 -28.32 22.05
N GLY A 446 14.12 -28.36 21.20
CA GLY A 446 12.96 -29.25 21.37
C GLY A 446 11.90 -28.79 22.39
N LYS A 447 12.20 -27.80 23.24
CA LYS A 447 11.22 -27.21 24.16
C LYS A 447 10.35 -26.21 23.40
N LYS A 448 9.02 -26.32 23.57
CA LYS A 448 8.04 -25.41 23.00
C LYS A 448 7.34 -24.63 24.11
N GLY A 449 7.10 -23.36 23.88
CA GLY A 449 6.38 -22.49 24.83
C GLY A 449 6.18 -21.08 24.29
N SER A 450 5.43 -20.27 25.04
CA SER A 450 5.35 -18.82 24.83
C SER A 450 6.61 -18.11 25.33
N VAL A 451 6.74 -16.82 25.09
CA VAL A 451 7.81 -15.99 25.64
C VAL A 451 7.91 -16.12 27.17
N LEU A 452 6.76 -16.17 27.85
CA LEU A 452 6.67 -16.29 29.32
C LEU A 452 7.16 -17.64 29.84
N ASP A 453 6.93 -18.73 29.08
CA ASP A 453 7.39 -20.09 29.46
C ASP A 453 8.92 -20.20 29.43
N PHE A 454 9.59 -19.29 28.74
CA PHE A 454 11.05 -19.14 28.74
C PHE A 454 11.56 -18.11 29.76
N GLY A 455 10.66 -17.51 30.57
CA GLY A 455 11.04 -16.60 31.66
C GLY A 455 11.49 -15.21 31.15
N MET A 456 11.13 -14.80 29.94
CA MET A 456 11.55 -13.54 29.36
C MET A 456 10.58 -12.41 29.65
N PHE A 457 11.13 -11.22 29.88
CA PHE A 457 10.37 -10.02 30.13
C PHE A 457 10.49 -9.10 28.92
N LEU A 458 9.33 -8.66 28.38
CA LEU A 458 9.30 -7.76 27.24
C LEU A 458 8.88 -6.35 27.69
N PRO A 459 9.47 -5.28 27.13
CA PRO A 459 8.95 -3.93 27.28
C PRO A 459 7.51 -3.84 26.73
N GLY A 460 6.65 -3.05 27.38
CA GLY A 460 5.24 -2.97 27.02
C GLY A 460 4.92 -2.38 25.64
N ASP A 461 5.87 -1.70 25.02
CA ASP A 461 5.80 -1.06 23.71
C ASP A 461 6.82 -1.62 22.71
N ALA A 462 7.37 -2.80 22.98
CA ALA A 462 8.38 -3.43 22.14
C ALA A 462 7.83 -3.75 20.74
N THR A 463 8.60 -3.40 19.72
CA THR A 463 8.34 -3.80 18.35
C THR A 463 8.61 -5.29 18.15
N ILE A 464 8.03 -5.88 17.10
CA ILE A 464 8.26 -7.30 16.79
C ILE A 464 9.76 -7.62 16.60
N GLN A 465 10.53 -6.69 16.05
CA GLN A 465 11.98 -6.83 15.91
C GLN A 465 12.69 -6.88 17.28
N GLU A 466 12.32 -5.99 18.19
CA GLU A 466 12.86 -5.97 19.55
C GLU A 466 12.46 -7.22 20.32
N ILE A 467 11.22 -7.69 20.17
CA ILE A 467 10.75 -8.94 20.79
C ILE A 467 11.59 -10.13 20.30
N ILE A 468 11.78 -10.24 18.97
CA ILE A 468 12.62 -11.31 18.39
C ILE A 468 14.04 -11.23 18.92
N ASN A 469 14.62 -10.03 19.03
CA ASN A 469 15.98 -9.84 19.54
C ASN A 469 16.10 -10.27 21.00
N VAL A 470 15.19 -9.81 21.88
CA VAL A 470 15.20 -10.15 23.29
C VAL A 470 15.06 -11.66 23.51
N VAL A 471 14.13 -12.27 22.78
CA VAL A 471 13.91 -13.73 22.86
C VAL A 471 15.13 -14.51 22.35
N ALA A 472 15.63 -14.12 21.18
CA ALA A 472 16.77 -14.82 20.58
C ALA A 472 18.05 -14.63 21.40
N GLU A 473 18.33 -13.44 21.89
CA GLU A 473 19.46 -13.17 22.76
C GLU A 473 19.41 -14.00 24.05
N GLY A 474 18.26 -13.93 24.75
CA GLY A 474 18.12 -14.69 26.01
C GLY A 474 18.28 -16.20 25.85
N LEU A 475 17.79 -16.77 24.72
CA LEU A 475 17.92 -18.22 24.46
C LEU A 475 19.29 -18.63 23.94
N LEU A 476 19.97 -17.76 23.16
CA LEU A 476 21.23 -18.07 22.51
C LEU A 476 22.47 -17.64 23.33
N THR A 477 22.31 -16.90 24.43
CA THR A 477 23.42 -16.40 25.26
C THR A 477 24.33 -17.55 25.73
N ASP A 478 23.79 -18.65 26.25
CA ASP A 478 24.58 -19.81 26.67
C ASP A 478 25.31 -20.46 25.49
N TRP A 479 24.69 -20.47 24.32
CA TRP A 479 25.33 -20.98 23.10
C TRP A 479 26.49 -20.09 22.68
N PHE A 480 26.33 -18.77 22.73
CA PHE A 480 27.41 -17.84 22.41
C PHE A 480 28.55 -17.96 23.41
N ALA A 481 28.28 -18.04 24.69
CA ALA A 481 29.30 -18.26 25.71
C ALA A 481 30.07 -19.58 25.50
N GLN A 482 29.38 -20.64 25.09
CA GLN A 482 30.03 -21.91 24.76
C GLN A 482 30.89 -21.84 23.49
N LYS A 483 30.41 -21.10 22.47
CA LYS A 483 31.10 -20.96 21.18
C LYS A 483 32.29 -19.99 21.24
N TYR A 484 32.21 -19.00 22.11
CA TYR A 484 33.18 -17.92 22.29
C TYR A 484 33.65 -17.85 23.75
N PRO A 485 34.39 -18.86 24.23
CA PRO A 485 34.88 -18.88 25.62
C PRO A 485 35.83 -17.69 25.84
N ASP A 486 35.67 -17.01 26.98
CA ASP A 486 36.49 -15.84 27.37
C ASP A 486 36.57 -14.71 26.32
N TYR A 487 35.52 -14.55 25.50
CA TYR A 487 35.46 -13.47 24.54
C TYR A 487 35.42 -12.10 25.27
N PRO A 488 36.02 -11.05 24.71
CA PRO A 488 36.11 -9.73 25.35
C PRO A 488 34.75 -9.12 25.67
N ILE A 489 34.72 -8.34 26.77
CA ILE A 489 33.56 -7.54 27.18
C ILE A 489 33.86 -6.07 26.87
N PHE A 490 33.07 -5.47 25.96
CA PHE A 490 33.27 -4.06 25.54
C PHE A 490 32.34 -3.10 26.28
N GLY A 491 32.28 -3.18 27.62
CA GLY A 491 31.34 -2.42 28.46
C GLY A 491 31.50 -0.90 28.40
N GLU A 492 32.63 -0.39 27.93
CA GLU A 492 32.85 1.05 27.75
C GLU A 492 32.29 1.61 26.43
N ILE A 493 31.76 0.75 25.53
CA ILE A 493 31.00 1.20 24.36
C ILE A 493 29.61 1.62 24.83
N LYS A 494 29.35 2.92 24.91
CA LYS A 494 28.08 3.47 25.44
C LYS A 494 27.01 3.64 24.38
N ASP A 495 27.40 3.81 23.11
CA ASP A 495 26.48 4.06 21.99
C ASP A 495 26.35 2.81 21.11
N GLY A 496 25.51 1.85 21.56
CA GLY A 496 25.22 0.62 20.83
C GLY A 496 26.20 -0.52 21.05
N TYR A 497 26.47 -1.31 20.02
CA TYR A 497 27.24 -2.55 20.12
C TYR A 497 28.39 -2.56 19.12
N LEU A 498 29.48 -3.21 19.47
CA LEU A 498 30.52 -3.55 18.50
C LEU A 498 29.97 -4.58 17.50
N SER A 499 30.13 -4.30 16.23
CA SER A 499 29.58 -5.14 15.15
C SER A 499 30.55 -5.15 13.96
N LYS A 500 30.38 -6.09 13.04
CA LYS A 500 31.23 -6.14 11.84
C LYS A 500 31.20 -4.84 11.03
N SER A 501 30.10 -4.07 11.06
CA SER A 501 29.96 -2.82 10.33
C SER A 501 30.76 -1.65 10.91
N ASN A 502 31.07 -1.65 12.22
CA ASN A 502 31.80 -0.58 12.89
C ASN A 502 33.18 -0.99 13.44
N LEU A 503 33.50 -2.29 13.46
CA LEU A 503 34.73 -2.86 14.02
C LEU A 503 35.98 -2.19 13.45
N GLU A 504 36.07 -2.03 12.13
CA GLU A 504 37.23 -1.38 11.48
C GLU A 504 37.48 0.04 12.03
N THR A 505 36.42 0.80 12.26
CA THR A 505 36.50 2.15 12.78
C THR A 505 37.02 2.16 14.22
N TYR A 506 36.47 1.29 15.07
CA TYR A 506 36.90 1.18 16.46
C TYR A 506 38.36 0.70 16.57
N VAL A 507 38.76 -0.28 15.75
CA VAL A 507 40.14 -0.79 15.71
C VAL A 507 41.11 0.32 15.26
N LYS A 508 40.78 1.12 14.25
CA LYS A 508 41.60 2.27 13.86
C LYS A 508 41.82 3.25 15.00
N TYR A 509 40.79 3.57 15.78
CA TYR A 509 40.92 4.44 16.94
C TYR A 509 41.76 3.79 18.07
N ALA A 510 41.66 2.48 18.27
CA ALA A 510 42.51 1.77 19.20
C ALA A 510 43.99 1.83 18.78
N LEU A 511 44.28 1.62 17.49
CA LEU A 511 45.63 1.75 16.94
C LEU A 511 46.19 3.20 17.08
N GLN A 512 45.32 4.22 16.90
CA GLN A 512 45.72 5.62 17.14
C GLN A 512 46.03 5.90 18.61
N CYS A 513 45.30 5.28 19.56
CA CYS A 513 45.62 5.39 20.98
C CYS A 513 47.01 4.80 21.29
N LEU A 514 47.36 3.67 20.67
CA LEU A 514 48.71 3.07 20.80
C LEU A 514 49.81 3.94 20.21
N ALA A 515 49.49 4.79 19.23
CA ALA A 515 50.41 5.80 18.67
C ALA A 515 50.43 7.14 19.42
N GLY A 516 49.73 7.23 20.57
CA GLY A 516 49.73 8.45 21.45
C GLY A 516 48.56 9.39 21.20
N THR A 517 47.58 9.07 20.37
CA THR A 517 46.39 9.89 20.14
C THR A 517 45.17 9.26 20.81
N GLU A 518 44.88 9.65 22.04
CA GLU A 518 43.77 9.09 22.81
C GLU A 518 42.41 9.46 22.25
N THR A 519 41.53 8.46 22.12
CA THR A 519 40.13 8.61 21.75
C THR A 519 39.26 7.71 22.63
N LYS A 520 38.03 8.14 22.97
CA LYS A 520 37.11 7.33 23.77
C LYS A 520 36.80 5.97 23.14
N MET A 521 36.62 5.95 21.82
CA MET A 521 36.35 4.72 21.07
C MET A 521 37.54 3.76 21.10
N GLY A 522 38.75 4.28 20.96
CA GLY A 522 39.96 3.46 21.01
C GLY A 522 40.21 2.92 22.42
N LEU A 523 40.05 3.73 23.46
CA LEU A 523 40.16 3.27 24.85
C LEU A 523 39.14 2.19 25.19
N ALA A 524 37.90 2.26 24.67
CA ALA A 524 36.90 1.23 24.89
C ALA A 524 37.31 -0.15 24.31
N ILE A 525 38.01 -0.17 23.17
CA ILE A 525 38.55 -1.44 22.62
C ILE A 525 39.73 -1.95 23.44
N LEU A 526 40.65 -1.05 23.82
CA LEU A 526 41.81 -1.44 24.65
C LEU A 526 41.38 -1.95 26.02
N ASP A 527 40.35 -1.33 26.64
CA ASP A 527 39.77 -1.81 27.91
C ASP A 527 39.16 -3.21 27.73
N GLY A 528 38.30 -3.43 26.74
CA GLY A 528 37.69 -4.73 26.47
C GLY A 528 38.71 -5.85 26.22
N LEU A 529 39.84 -5.54 25.58
CA LEU A 529 40.94 -6.44 25.36
C LEU A 529 41.91 -6.58 26.57
N VAL A 530 41.61 -5.89 27.69
CA VAL A 530 42.40 -5.87 28.94
C VAL A 530 43.85 -5.38 28.65
N LEU A 531 43.97 -4.37 27.78
CA LEU A 531 45.25 -3.78 27.37
C LEU A 531 45.52 -2.43 28.06
N LEU A 532 44.77 -2.10 29.11
CA LEU A 532 44.96 -0.89 29.93
C LEU A 532 45.28 -1.28 31.39
N ASP A 533 46.14 -0.51 32.03
CA ASP A 533 46.30 -0.55 33.46
C ASP A 533 45.27 0.33 34.22
N ASN A 534 45.36 0.36 35.55
CA ASN A 534 44.45 1.16 36.39
C ASN A 534 44.60 2.68 36.19
N SER A 535 45.61 3.14 35.44
CA SER A 535 45.90 4.55 35.12
C SER A 535 45.60 4.84 33.64
N ASN A 536 44.89 3.96 32.94
CA ASN A 536 44.62 4.03 31.49
C ASN A 536 45.87 4.00 30.59
N LYS A 537 47.01 3.53 31.11
CA LYS A 537 48.20 3.34 30.28
C LYS A 537 48.16 1.94 29.63
N VAL A 538 48.65 1.91 28.37
CA VAL A 538 48.72 0.67 27.60
C VAL A 538 49.67 -0.32 28.26
N THR A 539 49.20 -1.55 28.46
CA THR A 539 50.01 -2.69 28.95
C THR A 539 49.47 -4.02 28.38
N ALA A 540 50.36 -4.87 27.92
CA ALA A 540 49.99 -6.20 27.43
C ALA A 540 49.99 -7.26 28.57
N ARG A 541 50.59 -6.97 29.72
CA ARG A 541 50.88 -7.97 30.79
C ARG A 541 49.64 -8.62 31.41
N LYS A 542 48.52 -7.88 31.51
CA LYS A 542 47.27 -8.38 32.11
C LYS A 542 46.32 -9.03 31.12
N SER A 543 46.54 -8.79 29.83
CA SER A 543 45.67 -9.33 28.80
C SER A 543 45.83 -10.84 28.59
N GLY A 544 44.76 -11.60 28.78
CA GLY A 544 44.75 -13.04 28.47
C GLY A 544 45.07 -13.29 26.98
N TYR A 545 44.64 -12.40 26.10
CA TYR A 545 44.87 -12.49 24.65
C TYR A 545 46.35 -12.30 24.32
N ALA A 546 47.02 -11.32 24.92
CA ALA A 546 48.45 -11.08 24.73
C ALA A 546 49.28 -12.23 25.35
N ASN A 547 48.92 -12.70 26.56
CA ASN A 547 49.59 -13.79 27.20
C ASN A 547 49.51 -15.11 26.43
N TRP A 548 48.36 -15.37 25.75
CA TRP A 548 48.21 -16.51 24.84
C TRP A 548 49.22 -16.44 23.66
N VAL A 549 49.30 -15.27 23.00
CA VAL A 549 50.25 -15.07 21.89
C VAL A 549 51.68 -15.22 22.40
N LYS A 550 52.01 -14.64 23.56
CA LYS A 550 53.30 -14.73 24.22
C LYS A 550 53.70 -16.19 24.54
N ALA A 551 52.78 -16.96 25.13
CA ALA A 551 53.01 -18.36 25.46
C ALA A 551 53.29 -19.20 24.21
N LEU A 552 52.56 -18.98 23.11
CA LEU A 552 52.82 -19.64 21.83
C LEU A 552 54.20 -19.24 21.28
N LEU A 553 54.57 -17.98 21.36
CA LEU A 553 55.84 -17.47 20.90
C LEU A 553 56.99 -17.99 21.75
N ASP A 554 56.83 -18.06 23.07
CA ASP A 554 57.83 -18.59 24.02
C ASP A 554 58.06 -20.10 23.86
N SER A 555 57.05 -20.83 23.38
CA SER A 555 57.18 -22.25 23.04
C SER A 555 58.10 -22.51 21.82
N LYS A 556 58.38 -21.46 21.04
CA LYS A 556 59.25 -21.53 19.85
C LYS A 556 60.71 -21.47 20.25
N GLY A 557 61.51 -22.28 19.57
CA GLY A 557 62.98 -22.27 19.72
C GLY A 557 63.60 -20.97 19.20
N GLN A 558 64.86 -20.76 19.54
CA GLN A 558 65.63 -19.59 19.11
C GLN A 558 65.66 -19.52 17.56
N GLY A 559 65.30 -18.35 17.00
CA GLY A 559 65.22 -18.16 15.57
C GLY A 559 63.96 -18.72 14.87
N GLN A 560 63.08 -19.38 15.61
CA GLN A 560 61.77 -19.82 15.09
C GLN A 560 60.72 -18.69 15.16
N VAL A 561 59.75 -18.75 14.27
CA VAL A 561 58.68 -17.76 14.14
C VAL A 561 57.33 -18.41 14.40
N LEU A 562 56.35 -17.60 14.79
CA LEU A 562 54.95 -18.00 14.93
C LEU A 562 54.20 -17.53 13.71
N ASN A 563 53.82 -18.46 12.83
CA ASN A 563 53.17 -18.14 11.56
C ASN A 563 51.72 -17.75 11.75
N TYR A 564 51.16 -16.96 10.80
CA TYR A 564 49.76 -16.58 10.74
C TYR A 564 48.80 -17.75 11.01
N ASN A 565 48.97 -18.87 10.32
CA ASN A 565 48.10 -20.04 10.42
C ASN A 565 48.20 -20.77 11.80
N GLU A 566 49.16 -20.41 12.64
CA GLU A 566 49.23 -20.95 14.00
C GLU A 566 48.34 -20.14 14.98
N LEU A 567 48.12 -18.86 14.67
CA LEU A 567 47.24 -17.98 15.44
C LEU A 567 45.82 -17.96 14.88
N ILE A 568 45.66 -18.00 13.56
CA ILE A 568 44.38 -17.82 12.87
C ILE A 568 43.90 -19.14 12.25
N GLU A 569 42.63 -19.43 12.48
CA GLU A 569 41.86 -20.41 11.74
C GLU A 569 41.13 -19.73 10.59
N THR A 570 41.30 -20.25 9.37
CA THR A 570 40.58 -19.73 8.18
C THR A 570 39.66 -20.81 7.65
N ILE A 571 38.37 -20.49 7.60
CA ILE A 571 37.32 -21.36 7.03
C ILE A 571 37.11 -20.92 5.60
N TYR A 572 37.61 -21.71 4.65
CA TYR A 572 37.48 -21.45 3.21
C TYR A 572 36.18 -22.03 2.69
N ILE A 573 35.33 -21.18 2.07
CA ILE A 573 34.10 -21.60 1.43
C ILE A 573 34.11 -21.12 -0.01
N ARG A 574 34.09 -22.05 -0.94
CA ARG A 574 34.21 -21.76 -2.39
C ARG A 574 33.11 -20.80 -2.85
N GLY A 575 33.50 -19.63 -3.33
CA GLY A 575 32.58 -18.62 -3.86
C GLY A 575 31.91 -17.72 -2.84
N VAL A 576 32.32 -17.81 -1.57
CA VAL A 576 31.81 -17.01 -0.47
C VAL A 576 32.98 -16.37 0.30
N GLU A 577 32.68 -15.37 1.14
CA GLU A 577 33.64 -14.73 2.03
C GLU A 577 34.25 -15.71 3.03
N ASP A 578 35.60 -15.74 3.13
CA ASP A 578 36.29 -16.54 4.14
C ASP A 578 36.02 -16.00 5.54
N LEU A 579 35.82 -16.92 6.51
CA LEU A 579 35.73 -16.57 7.92
C LEU A 579 37.09 -16.80 8.59
N GLN A 580 37.58 -15.80 9.32
CA GLN A 580 38.89 -15.83 9.99
C GLN A 580 38.70 -15.43 11.45
N TYR A 581 39.14 -16.29 12.34
CA TYR A 581 39.12 -16.07 13.80
C TYR A 581 40.43 -16.59 14.43
N THR A 582 40.80 -16.06 15.60
CA THR A 582 41.86 -16.66 16.38
C THR A 582 41.47 -18.05 16.83
N LYS A 583 42.44 -18.99 16.92
CA LYS A 583 42.19 -20.37 17.34
C LYS A 583 41.72 -20.49 18.79
N GLU A 584 42.23 -19.62 19.66
CA GLU A 584 41.75 -19.44 21.02
C GLU A 584 40.87 -18.18 21.06
N PHE A 585 39.90 -18.09 21.95
CA PHE A 585 38.97 -16.97 22.13
C PHE A 585 38.08 -16.64 20.94
N ARG A 586 38.36 -17.12 19.74
CA ARG A 586 37.65 -16.83 18.49
C ARG A 586 37.46 -15.33 18.19
N LEU A 587 38.51 -14.52 18.48
CA LEU A 587 38.53 -13.11 18.15
C LEU A 587 38.52 -12.90 16.63
N GLU A 588 37.92 -11.86 16.21
CA GLU A 588 38.08 -11.30 14.85
C GLU A 588 39.56 -10.91 14.64
N THR A 589 40.11 -11.14 13.43
CA THR A 589 41.51 -10.85 13.12
C THR A 589 41.87 -9.38 13.37
N GLU A 590 40.92 -8.49 13.22
CA GLU A 590 41.05 -7.06 13.45
C GLU A 590 41.33 -6.75 14.94
N LEU A 591 40.70 -7.47 15.85
CA LEU A 591 40.98 -7.35 17.30
C LEU A 591 42.36 -7.92 17.69
N LEU A 592 42.75 -9.02 17.05
CA LEU A 592 44.11 -9.55 17.23
C LEU A 592 45.17 -8.55 16.80
N VAL A 593 44.96 -7.80 15.72
CA VAL A 593 45.87 -6.72 15.28
C VAL A 593 46.10 -5.69 16.38
N VAL A 594 45.07 -5.32 17.14
CA VAL A 594 45.21 -4.39 18.29
C VAL A 594 46.05 -5.01 19.39
N VAL A 595 45.84 -6.32 19.72
CA VAL A 595 46.64 -7.04 20.70
C VAL A 595 48.09 -7.08 20.26
N LEU A 596 48.40 -7.43 19.00
CA LEU A 596 49.76 -7.44 18.47
C LEU A 596 50.40 -6.05 18.51
N ALA A 597 49.67 -5.00 18.16
CA ALA A 597 50.17 -3.61 18.25
C ALA A 597 50.52 -3.21 19.69
N ALA A 598 49.72 -3.60 20.69
CA ALA A 598 50.03 -3.37 22.07
C ALA A 598 51.28 -4.12 22.54
N MET A 599 51.47 -5.38 22.09
CA MET A 599 52.66 -6.16 22.35
C MET A 599 53.91 -5.61 21.65
N ILE A 600 53.77 -5.07 20.44
CA ILE A 600 54.87 -4.33 19.75
C ILE A 600 55.24 -3.11 20.60
N SER A 601 54.26 -2.35 21.10
CA SER A 601 54.49 -1.16 21.96
C SER A 601 55.23 -1.50 23.24
N ALA A 602 54.90 -2.67 23.81
CA ALA A 602 55.58 -3.20 25.02
C ALA A 602 56.97 -3.78 24.75
N GLY A 603 57.36 -3.97 23.45
CA GLY A 603 58.60 -4.63 23.10
C GLY A 603 58.58 -6.16 23.25
N ASP A 604 57.42 -6.78 23.41
CA ASP A 604 57.27 -8.22 23.65
C ASP A 604 57.47 -9.07 22.35
N LEU A 605 57.24 -8.48 21.16
CA LEU A 605 57.33 -9.17 19.90
C LEU A 605 57.61 -8.21 18.72
N GLU A 606 57.95 -8.79 17.59
CA GLU A 606 58.03 -8.12 16.27
C GLU A 606 57.07 -8.80 15.30
N VAL A 607 56.38 -7.99 14.44
CA VAL A 607 55.45 -8.47 13.42
C VAL A 607 56.04 -8.23 12.04
N ILE A 608 55.92 -9.22 11.17
CA ILE A 608 56.42 -9.17 9.79
C ILE A 608 55.27 -9.10 8.81
N ILE A 609 55.24 -8.00 7.99
CA ILE A 609 54.25 -7.75 6.94
C ILE A 609 54.99 -7.38 5.66
N ASP A 610 54.71 -8.03 4.56
CA ASP A 610 55.34 -7.76 3.25
C ASP A 610 56.91 -7.72 3.35
N ALA A 611 57.51 -8.66 4.10
CA ALA A 611 58.95 -8.77 4.38
C ALA A 611 59.56 -7.59 5.19
N LYS A 612 58.73 -6.64 5.68
CA LYS A 612 59.15 -5.58 6.58
C LYS A 612 58.86 -5.95 8.02
N THR A 613 59.83 -5.70 8.93
CA THR A 613 59.70 -5.92 10.37
C THR A 613 59.18 -4.68 11.04
N TYR A 614 58.16 -4.86 11.90
CA TYR A 614 57.58 -3.85 12.75
C TYR A 614 57.82 -4.19 14.22
N ASN A 615 58.40 -3.24 14.95
CA ASN A 615 58.72 -3.33 16.37
C ASN A 615 58.42 -2.00 17.09
N ALA A 616 58.82 -1.86 18.36
CA ALA A 616 58.55 -0.67 19.16
C ALA A 616 59.09 0.64 18.51
N THR A 617 60.19 0.59 17.75
CA THR A 617 60.78 1.80 17.17
C THR A 617 60.03 2.35 15.96
N ASN A 618 59.27 1.53 15.25
CA ASN A 618 58.52 1.90 14.07
C ASN A 618 57.02 1.60 14.19
N LEU A 619 56.49 1.51 15.44
CA LEU A 619 55.07 1.31 15.72
C LEU A 619 54.17 2.37 15.01
N SER A 620 54.64 3.61 14.91
CA SER A 620 53.88 4.68 14.22
C SER A 620 53.64 4.38 12.74
N GLU A 621 54.55 3.66 12.07
CA GLU A 621 54.37 3.21 10.68
C GLU A 621 53.41 1.99 10.63
N TYR A 622 53.51 1.08 11.60
CA TYR A 622 52.59 -0.08 11.69
C TYR A 622 51.12 0.35 11.78
N VAL A 623 50.80 1.27 12.69
CA VAL A 623 49.40 1.71 12.93
C VAL A 623 48.83 2.53 11.76
N GLN A 624 49.67 3.04 10.85
CA GLN A 624 49.23 3.73 9.63
C GLN A 624 48.89 2.80 8.46
N LEU A 625 49.25 1.54 8.55
CA LEU A 625 48.92 0.57 7.50
C LEU A 625 47.43 0.35 7.39
N PRO A 626 46.90 0.08 6.17
CA PRO A 626 45.53 -0.35 5.99
C PRO A 626 45.25 -1.62 6.81
N LEU A 627 44.09 -1.67 7.47
CA LEU A 627 43.70 -2.82 8.31
C LEU A 627 43.71 -4.14 7.52
N SER A 628 43.38 -4.09 6.23
CA SER A 628 43.45 -5.24 5.33
C SER A 628 44.87 -5.81 5.13
N LYS A 629 45.90 -5.02 5.36
CA LYS A 629 47.31 -5.48 5.39
C LYS A 629 47.68 -5.98 6.78
N LEU A 630 47.30 -5.25 7.81
CA LEU A 630 47.57 -5.65 9.20
C LEU A 630 46.95 -7.02 9.54
N SER A 631 45.73 -7.27 9.08
CA SER A 631 45.03 -8.56 9.28
C SER A 631 45.60 -9.71 8.45
N ARG A 632 46.66 -9.48 7.62
CA ARG A 632 47.32 -10.50 6.79
C ARG A 632 48.81 -10.52 7.04
N PHE A 633 49.23 -10.30 8.30
CA PHE A 633 50.63 -10.40 8.65
C PHE A 633 51.21 -11.80 8.29
N SER A 634 52.51 -11.89 8.03
CA SER A 634 53.16 -13.16 7.67
C SER A 634 53.40 -14.03 8.89
N HIS A 635 54.09 -13.48 9.85
CA HIS A 635 54.45 -14.16 11.12
C HIS A 635 54.83 -13.15 12.20
N VAL A 636 54.90 -13.62 13.44
CA VAL A 636 55.46 -12.90 14.58
C VAL A 636 56.70 -13.61 15.06
N LYS A 637 57.66 -12.87 15.59
CA LYS A 637 58.90 -13.42 16.12
C LYS A 637 59.26 -12.72 17.44
N LYS A 638 60.17 -13.36 18.22
CA LYS A 638 60.76 -12.74 19.40
C LYS A 638 61.53 -11.50 19.00
N PRO A 639 61.59 -10.45 19.84
CA PRO A 639 62.43 -9.31 19.62
C PRO A 639 63.87 -9.73 19.39
N THR A 640 64.58 -9.03 18.56
CA THR A 640 66.00 -9.26 18.41
C THR A 640 66.69 -8.87 19.73
N ASP A 641 67.50 -9.75 20.30
CA ASP A 641 68.21 -9.47 21.52
C ASP A 641 68.99 -8.16 21.38
N LEU A 642 68.64 -7.21 22.20
CA LEU A 642 69.39 -5.95 22.27
C LEU A 642 70.77 -6.30 22.90
N PRO A 643 71.85 -5.74 22.43
CA PRO A 643 73.17 -5.95 23.04
C PRO A 643 73.24 -5.16 24.36
N TYR A 644 72.59 -5.74 25.39
CA TYR A 644 72.44 -5.08 26.70
C TYR A 644 73.78 -4.83 27.35
N ASP A 645 74.78 -5.74 27.19
CA ASP A 645 76.11 -5.58 27.75
C ASP A 645 76.85 -4.41 27.10
N GLU A 646 76.72 -4.23 25.78
CA GLU A 646 77.29 -3.09 25.08
C GLU A 646 76.56 -1.78 25.35
N LEU A 647 75.23 -1.84 25.53
CA LEU A 647 74.44 -0.67 25.88
C LEU A 647 74.72 -0.24 27.31
N GLY A 648 74.88 -1.21 28.23
CA GLY A 648 75.30 -1.00 29.61
C GLY A 648 76.64 -0.32 29.68
N ALA A 649 77.64 -0.81 28.95
CA ALA A 649 78.94 -0.18 28.86
C ALA A 649 78.95 1.24 28.29
N VAL A 650 78.02 1.54 27.36
CA VAL A 650 77.83 2.93 26.83
C VAL A 650 77.14 3.83 27.85
N LEU A 651 76.16 3.38 28.59
CA LEU A 651 75.42 4.13 29.62
C LEU A 651 76.30 4.42 30.83
N GLU A 652 77.17 3.51 31.23
CA GLU A 652 78.18 3.70 32.25
C GLU A 652 79.16 4.82 31.90
N LEU A 653 79.50 4.99 30.63
CA LEU A 653 80.32 6.09 30.11
C LEU A 653 79.68 7.48 30.29
N PHE A 654 78.38 7.56 30.50
CA PHE A 654 77.62 8.77 30.68
C PHE A 654 77.09 8.96 32.13
N ASP A 655 77.60 8.17 33.12
CA ASP A 655 77.09 8.13 34.50
C ASP A 655 75.59 7.86 34.66
N VAL A 656 74.99 7.15 33.71
CA VAL A 656 73.59 6.73 33.79
C VAL A 656 73.52 5.33 34.32
N SER A 657 72.98 5.16 35.53
CA SER A 657 72.71 3.81 36.12
C SER A 657 71.62 3.10 35.29
N ILE A 658 71.86 1.86 34.88
CA ILE A 658 70.88 1.01 34.23
C ILE A 658 69.81 0.63 35.26
N PRO A 659 68.51 0.94 35.05
CA PRO A 659 67.46 0.39 35.93
C PRO A 659 67.50 -1.11 35.87
N ASN A 660 67.32 -1.76 37.07
CA ASN A 660 67.24 -3.21 37.14
C ASN A 660 66.07 -3.71 36.31
N TYR A 661 66.33 -4.48 35.27
CA TYR A 661 65.35 -4.93 34.25
C TYR A 661 64.30 -5.92 34.78
N GLU A 662 64.34 -6.27 36.05
CA GLU A 662 63.38 -7.18 36.69
C GLU A 662 62.18 -6.48 37.35
N GLU A 663 62.12 -5.14 37.41
CA GLU A 663 61.08 -4.40 38.12
C GLU A 663 60.27 -3.37 37.24
N GLU A 664 60.43 -3.33 35.96
CA GLU A 664 59.50 -2.54 35.10
C GLU A 664 58.74 -3.43 34.09
#